data_a27ac23c986a9d7e5a9aa1851bf2e0ee
#
_entry.id   a27ac23c986a9d7e5a9aa1851bf2e0ee
#
_cell.length_a   1.000
_cell.length_b   1.000
_cell.length_c   1.000
_cell.angle_alpha   90.00
_cell.angle_beta   90.00
_cell.angle_gamma   90.00
#
_symmetry.space_group_name_H-M   'P 1'
#
loop_
_entity.id
_entity.type
_entity.pdbx_description
1 polymer ?
#
loop_
_entity_poly.entity_id
_entity_poly.type
_entity_poly.pdbx_seq_one_letter_code
_entity_poly.pdbx_strand_id
1 'polypeptide(L)'
;MQEDTIIQKNLFAIGNENNEQKEITKTPEDLSLEDLKKESQKRPRQRKNSTNLINKFKTDLISNNKNVCINEESYSYKTVSKLKLTPVMKHYVTLKEENKDRLLLYRLGDFFECFFEDAVLISNLLEITLTSKDAGKEIGKIPMAGVPHHAMERYCADLIKKNYSVVICDQLEKSSGNYGTPIKRGITRIITPGTVIEEGMLIAKKNNWITAIYLSEENSDESYEWGISKADVSTGELITLEGQSLSKLFDEIIKLDSSEIIVGSNAVRNLLIKGNSQITYTVSQETNFGINEANYLIKNYFQIANLEGIGLKNLNNATRSLGGLLNYLEKINPSNLDKDSSLKISLDFPQIQYGHNKLIIDYQTQKNLEIKNTQRENNYVGSLLWSIDRTYTCMGARCLRRWIDSPLLNVNEIYKRQNIITNFLESKKLRTDTQNLLRAMGDLERLAGRACAGHASPRDLIAIAEGLKKLPRLKSIIELFKYDLPDWTDQLKNIDEGLLELADTISFKLVENPPLNISEGGMIHDGVDNILDGLRNLMDDYSEWLNKEESKERKISKISNLKIQFHKNFGYYISINKSKVNLAPQHWIKRQTLTNEERYITSEIKNKENKIFQIKSRASSKEYEIFCELRNIVAEKTKQIRSIAKSIASLDALLGLSITSLENNFIKPSVIPINDSMTKNRN
;
A
#
# COMPACT_ATOMS: atom_id res chain seq x y z
N MET A 1 37.15 28.37 8.72
CA MET A 1 37.81 27.07 8.68
C MET A 1 37.88 26.57 10.11
N GLN A 2 37.37 25.40 10.38
CA GLN A 2 37.20 24.76 11.68
C GLN A 2 36.07 25.33 12.55
N GLU A 3 34.83 24.85 12.27
CA GLU A 3 33.75 24.81 13.26
C GLU A 3 32.43 24.29 12.66
N ASP A 4 32.43 23.20 11.88
CA ASP A 4 31.19 22.58 11.35
C ASP A 4 31.24 21.05 11.26
N THR A 5 31.86 20.38 12.26
CA THR A 5 31.93 18.91 12.26
C THR A 5 31.45 18.25 13.57
N ILE A 6 30.55 18.89 14.32
CA ILE A 6 30.08 18.34 15.63
C ILE A 6 28.55 18.34 15.78
N ILE A 7 27.74 18.14 14.73
CA ILE A 7 26.27 17.99 14.89
C ILE A 7 25.71 16.75 14.18
N GLN A 8 26.45 15.68 14.04
CA GLN A 8 25.90 14.44 13.47
C GLN A 8 26.15 13.15 14.29
N LYS A 9 26.38 13.26 15.59
CA LYS A 9 26.66 12.08 16.43
C LYS A 9 25.82 11.91 17.70
N ASN A 10 24.67 12.55 17.84
CA ASN A 10 23.82 12.38 19.02
C ASN A 10 22.35 12.16 18.69
N LEU A 11 22.01 11.01 18.11
CA LEU A 11 20.59 10.60 17.96
C LEU A 11 20.36 9.08 17.97
N PHE A 12 21.20 8.31 18.65
CA PHE A 12 20.91 6.91 18.98
C PHE A 12 21.60 6.50 20.29
N ALA A 13 21.07 6.96 21.43
CA ALA A 13 21.37 6.34 22.72
C ALA A 13 20.37 6.80 23.78
N ILE A 14 19.22 6.18 23.86
CA ILE A 14 18.44 6.06 25.11
C ILE A 14 17.83 4.66 25.12
N GLY A 15 18.24 3.86 26.10
CA GLY A 15 17.55 2.64 26.51
C GLY A 15 18.41 1.40 26.62
N ASN A 16 19.16 1.30 27.70
CA ASN A 16 19.10 0.23 28.71
C ASN A 16 20.37 0.24 29.58
N GLU A 17 20.20 0.67 30.80
CA GLU A 17 21.12 0.36 31.89
C GLU A 17 20.83 -1.07 32.38
N ASN A 18 21.82 -1.92 32.43
CA ASN A 18 22.31 -2.53 33.66
C ASN A 18 23.29 -3.70 33.41
N ASN A 19 24.45 -3.58 34.09
CA ASN A 19 25.33 -4.63 34.58
C ASN A 19 26.33 -5.31 33.62
N GLU A 20 27.50 -5.03 33.76
CA GLU A 20 28.68 -5.49 34.49
C GLU A 20 29.97 -5.16 33.76
N GLN A 21 30.83 -4.50 34.49
CA GLN A 21 32.22 -4.15 34.15
C GLN A 21 33.07 -5.40 33.89
N LYS A 22 33.82 -5.39 32.78
CA LYS A 22 35.25 -5.73 32.77
C LYS A 22 35.92 -5.18 31.51
N GLU A 23 37.06 -4.53 31.81
CA GLU A 23 37.99 -3.89 30.90
C GLU A 23 38.38 -4.73 29.68
N ILE A 24 38.56 -4.06 28.52
CA ILE A 24 39.86 -4.02 27.82
C ILE A 24 39.74 -2.95 26.70
N THR A 25 40.53 -1.92 26.87
CA THR A 25 40.87 -0.87 25.92
C THR A 25 41.69 -1.41 24.77
N LYS A 26 41.24 -1.28 23.51
CA LYS A 26 42.07 -1.14 22.31
C LYS A 26 41.36 -0.28 21.27
N THR A 27 42.06 0.75 20.83
CA THR A 27 41.63 1.67 19.79
C THR A 27 41.75 1.05 18.39
N PRO A 28 41.00 1.54 17.37
CA PRO A 28 40.98 0.95 16.03
C PRO A 28 42.26 1.00 15.21
N GLU A 29 43.33 1.55 15.74
CA GLU A 29 44.60 1.73 15.01
C GLU A 29 45.63 0.60 15.19
N ASP A 30 45.33 -0.40 16.05
CA ASP A 30 46.30 -1.49 16.41
C ASP A 30 46.03 -2.84 15.72
N LEU A 31 45.22 -2.92 14.70
CA LEU A 31 44.96 -4.18 13.97
C LEU A 31 45.92 -4.33 12.79
N SER A 32 46.79 -5.34 12.87
CA SER A 32 47.74 -5.68 11.79
C SER A 32 47.01 -6.30 10.60
N LEU A 33 47.61 -6.18 9.41
CA LEU A 33 47.12 -6.76 8.14
C LEU A 33 46.93 -8.29 8.20
N GLU A 34 47.51 -8.99 9.18
CA GLU A 34 47.30 -10.42 9.40
C GLU A 34 46.01 -10.76 10.15
N ASP A 35 45.51 -9.85 11.01
CA ASP A 35 44.23 -10.04 11.71
C ASP A 35 43.04 -9.83 10.77
N LEU A 36 43.16 -8.91 9.82
CA LEU A 36 42.15 -8.71 8.76
C LEU A 36 42.08 -9.90 7.79
N LYS A 37 43.19 -10.62 7.56
CA LYS A 37 43.22 -11.84 6.76
C LYS A 37 42.62 -13.05 7.46
N LYS A 38 42.60 -13.09 8.79
CA LYS A 38 41.93 -14.16 9.54
C LYS A 38 40.44 -14.01 9.66
N GLU A 39 39.90 -12.78 9.61
CA GLU A 39 38.44 -12.54 9.54
C GLU A 39 37.88 -12.80 8.14
N SER A 40 38.65 -12.57 7.08
CA SER A 40 38.23 -12.85 5.70
C SER A 40 38.14 -14.34 5.34
N GLN A 41 38.68 -15.23 6.20
CA GLN A 41 38.62 -16.68 6.02
C GLN A 41 37.46 -17.37 6.74
N LYS A 42 36.56 -16.67 7.44
CA LYS A 42 35.27 -17.23 7.81
C LYS A 42 34.41 -17.34 6.58
N ARG A 43 34.40 -18.53 5.99
CA ARG A 43 33.64 -18.92 4.79
C ARG A 43 32.21 -18.41 4.89
N PRO A 44 31.68 -17.74 3.85
CA PRO A 44 30.25 -17.50 3.78
C PRO A 44 29.54 -18.85 3.78
N ARG A 45 28.54 -19.00 4.64
CA ARG A 45 27.66 -20.18 4.61
C ARG A 45 27.13 -20.31 3.19
N GLN A 46 27.58 -21.36 2.50
CA GLN A 46 27.07 -21.69 1.17
C GLN A 46 25.54 -21.74 1.25
N ARG A 47 24.88 -20.88 0.45
CA ARG A 47 23.46 -20.99 0.16
C ARG A 47 23.24 -22.40 -0.40
N LYS A 48 22.62 -23.28 0.37
CA LYS A 48 22.16 -24.57 -0.12
C LYS A 48 21.10 -24.28 -1.18
N ASN A 49 21.38 -24.70 -2.40
CA ASN A 49 20.47 -24.57 -3.53
C ASN A 49 19.07 -25.09 -3.16
N SER A 50 18.03 -24.40 -3.61
CA SER A 50 16.61 -24.78 -3.42
C SER A 50 16.32 -26.23 -3.81
N THR A 51 17.06 -26.78 -4.77
CA THR A 51 17.04 -28.20 -5.16
C THR A 51 17.36 -29.16 -4.02
N ASN A 52 18.25 -28.77 -3.08
CA ASN A 52 18.61 -29.59 -1.91
C ASN A 52 17.51 -29.61 -0.85
N LEU A 53 16.71 -28.55 -0.74
CA LEU A 53 15.55 -28.53 0.18
C LEU A 53 14.41 -29.41 -0.32
N ILE A 54 14.13 -29.37 -1.61
CA ILE A 54 13.15 -30.28 -2.24
C ILE A 54 13.60 -31.73 -2.12
N ASN A 55 14.88 -32.01 -2.34
CA ASN A 55 15.44 -33.35 -2.18
C ASN A 55 15.46 -33.80 -0.71
N LYS A 56 15.71 -32.90 0.24
CA LYS A 56 15.64 -33.19 1.67
C LYS A 56 14.20 -33.46 2.10
N PHE A 57 13.22 -32.69 1.60
CA PHE A 57 11.80 -32.95 1.85
C PHE A 57 11.35 -34.31 1.28
N LYS A 58 11.83 -34.65 0.05
CA LYS A 58 11.63 -35.99 -0.51
C LYS A 58 12.24 -37.10 0.36
N THR A 59 13.44 -36.88 0.90
CA THR A 59 14.16 -37.84 1.74
C THR A 59 13.50 -38.03 3.11
N ASP A 60 13.05 -36.96 3.72
CA ASP A 60 12.41 -36.99 5.05
C ASP A 60 11.00 -37.60 4.98
N LEU A 61 10.28 -37.45 3.85
CA LEU A 61 9.01 -38.14 3.60
C LEU A 61 9.19 -39.64 3.30
N ILE A 62 10.28 -39.99 2.61
CA ILE A 62 10.62 -41.40 2.29
C ILE A 62 11.10 -42.16 3.55
N SER A 63 11.82 -41.47 4.46
CA SER A 63 12.32 -42.09 5.68
C SER A 63 11.25 -42.38 6.73
N ASN A 64 10.09 -41.70 6.70
CA ASN A 64 9.00 -41.82 7.66
C ASN A 64 7.84 -42.72 7.20
N ASN A 65 7.81 -43.19 5.93
CA ASN A 65 6.81 -44.11 5.46
C ASN A 65 7.43 -45.15 4.50
N LYS A 66 7.66 -46.33 5.00
CA LYS A 66 7.89 -47.55 4.16
C LYS A 66 6.65 -47.82 3.35
N ASN A 67 6.68 -47.56 2.04
CA ASN A 67 5.68 -47.81 0.99
C ASN A 67 4.84 -46.60 0.50
N VAL A 68 5.48 -45.52 0.06
CA VAL A 68 4.81 -44.63 -0.89
C VAL A 68 5.83 -44.16 -1.92
N CYS A 69 5.70 -44.62 -3.16
CA CYS A 69 6.36 -44.02 -4.31
C CYS A 69 5.79 -42.59 -4.50
N ILE A 70 6.57 -41.58 -4.14
CA ILE A 70 6.15 -40.18 -4.25
C ILE A 70 6.48 -39.72 -5.67
N ASN A 71 5.51 -39.80 -6.58
CA ASN A 71 5.59 -39.18 -7.90
C ASN A 71 5.54 -37.66 -7.76
N GLU A 72 6.33 -36.93 -8.53
CA GLU A 72 6.31 -35.43 -8.57
C GLU A 72 4.93 -34.85 -8.87
N GLU A 73 4.07 -35.60 -9.54
CA GLU A 73 2.67 -35.29 -9.84
C GLU A 73 1.76 -35.20 -8.61
N SER A 74 2.12 -35.76 -7.46
CA SER A 74 1.29 -35.80 -6.24
C SER A 74 1.23 -34.47 -5.49
N TYR A 75 2.04 -33.48 -5.85
CA TYR A 75 2.08 -32.17 -5.20
C TYR A 75 1.32 -31.07 -5.95
N SER A 76 0.73 -31.40 -7.11
CA SER A 76 -0.01 -30.44 -7.90
C SER A 76 -1.51 -30.45 -7.56
N TYR A 77 -2.08 -29.25 -7.30
CA TYR A 77 -3.52 -29.12 -7.09
C TYR A 77 -4.33 -29.56 -8.32
N LYS A 78 -3.71 -29.60 -9.52
CA LYS A 78 -4.35 -29.98 -10.79
C LYS A 78 -4.61 -31.49 -10.91
N THR A 79 -3.79 -32.30 -10.25
CA THR A 79 -3.84 -33.78 -10.36
C THR A 79 -4.67 -34.42 -9.24
N VAL A 80 -5.00 -33.64 -8.20
CA VAL A 80 -5.68 -34.17 -7.01
C VAL A 80 -7.20 -34.20 -7.20
N SER A 81 -7.82 -35.38 -6.98
CA SER A 81 -9.29 -35.52 -7.03
C SER A 81 -9.97 -34.74 -5.90
N LYS A 82 -10.82 -33.78 -6.26
CA LYS A 82 -11.57 -32.93 -5.29
C LYS A 82 -12.48 -33.74 -4.35
N LEU A 83 -12.92 -34.93 -4.75
CA LEU A 83 -13.79 -35.77 -3.93
C LEU A 83 -13.08 -36.38 -2.71
N LYS A 84 -11.74 -36.48 -2.79
CA LYS A 84 -10.89 -37.08 -1.75
C LYS A 84 -10.30 -36.03 -0.78
N LEU A 85 -10.52 -34.75 -1.04
CA LEU A 85 -10.04 -33.65 -0.24
C LEU A 85 -10.93 -33.35 0.97
N THR A 86 -10.33 -32.87 2.05
CA THR A 86 -11.08 -32.28 3.17
C THR A 86 -11.88 -31.05 2.69
N PRO A 87 -12.99 -30.67 3.34
CA PRO A 87 -13.80 -29.52 2.92
C PRO A 87 -13.00 -28.23 2.74
N VAL A 88 -12.04 -27.99 3.62
CA VAL A 88 -11.14 -26.82 3.56
C VAL A 88 -10.24 -26.87 2.33
N MET A 89 -9.63 -28.03 2.06
CA MET A 89 -8.76 -28.22 0.89
C MET A 89 -9.54 -28.18 -0.43
N LYS A 90 -10.76 -28.72 -0.43
CA LYS A 90 -11.65 -28.62 -1.60
C LYS A 90 -11.96 -27.17 -1.94
N HIS A 91 -12.26 -26.34 -0.93
CA HIS A 91 -12.50 -24.90 -1.12
C HIS A 91 -11.25 -24.17 -1.60
N TYR A 92 -10.07 -24.48 -1.00
CA TYR A 92 -8.79 -23.92 -1.44
C TYR A 92 -8.51 -24.21 -2.92
N VAL A 93 -8.63 -25.48 -3.35
CA VAL A 93 -8.38 -25.88 -4.74
C VAL A 93 -9.37 -25.21 -5.70
N THR A 94 -10.65 -25.05 -5.31
CA THR A 94 -11.63 -24.33 -6.12
C THR A 94 -11.22 -22.88 -6.35
N LEU A 95 -10.85 -22.16 -5.30
CA LEU A 95 -10.36 -20.77 -5.41
C LEU A 95 -9.05 -20.68 -6.21
N LYS A 96 -8.17 -21.67 -6.09
CA LYS A 96 -6.91 -21.72 -6.84
C LYS A 96 -7.14 -21.96 -8.34
N GLU A 97 -8.11 -22.77 -8.70
CA GLU A 97 -8.48 -22.99 -10.11
C GLU A 97 -9.03 -21.71 -10.76
N GLU A 98 -9.74 -20.88 -10.01
CA GLU A 98 -10.22 -19.57 -10.48
C GLU A 98 -9.07 -18.55 -10.59
N ASN A 99 -7.97 -18.75 -9.83
CA ASN A 99 -6.84 -17.84 -9.75
C ASN A 99 -5.50 -18.54 -10.03
N LYS A 100 -5.37 -19.25 -11.16
CA LYS A 100 -4.25 -20.14 -11.50
C LYS A 100 -2.89 -19.48 -11.45
N ASP A 101 -2.81 -18.23 -11.91
CA ASP A 101 -1.56 -17.49 -12.07
C ASP A 101 -1.21 -16.60 -10.86
N ARG A 102 -1.97 -16.71 -9.76
CA ARG A 102 -1.81 -15.91 -8.55
C ARG A 102 -1.52 -16.80 -7.35
N LEU A 103 -0.73 -16.30 -6.41
CA LEU A 103 -0.45 -16.97 -5.15
C LEU A 103 -1.65 -16.84 -4.21
N LEU A 104 -2.15 -17.95 -3.64
CA LEU A 104 -3.32 -17.95 -2.77
C LEU A 104 -2.91 -18.07 -1.30
N LEU A 105 -3.17 -17.03 -0.51
CA LEU A 105 -3.04 -17.00 0.94
C LEU A 105 -4.42 -17.21 1.58
N TYR A 106 -4.59 -18.32 2.29
CA TYR A 106 -5.87 -18.77 2.84
C TYR A 106 -5.86 -18.73 4.36
N ARG A 107 -6.77 -17.97 4.99
CA ARG A 107 -6.83 -17.79 6.43
C ARG A 107 -7.28 -19.05 7.17
N LEU A 108 -6.42 -19.55 8.05
CA LEU A 108 -6.71 -20.64 8.99
C LEU A 108 -6.24 -20.24 10.40
N GLY A 109 -7.17 -19.82 11.24
CA GLY A 109 -6.86 -19.31 12.58
C GLY A 109 -6.03 -18.03 12.53
N ASP A 110 -4.87 -18.06 13.19
CA ASP A 110 -3.95 -16.91 13.28
C ASP A 110 -2.94 -16.85 12.12
N PHE A 111 -3.03 -17.74 11.13
CA PHE A 111 -2.13 -17.79 10.00
C PHE A 111 -2.87 -17.65 8.67
N PHE A 112 -2.17 -17.08 7.69
CA PHE A 112 -2.47 -17.27 6.29
C PHE A 112 -1.60 -18.39 5.76
N GLU A 113 -2.22 -19.50 5.36
CA GLU A 113 -1.56 -20.69 4.88
C GLU A 113 -1.71 -20.82 3.37
N CYS A 114 -0.72 -21.37 2.72
CA CYS A 114 -0.73 -21.74 1.30
C CYS A 114 -0.34 -23.21 1.15
N PHE A 115 -0.80 -23.84 0.08
CA PHE A 115 -0.67 -25.28 -0.12
C PHE A 115 -0.16 -25.61 -1.52
N PHE A 116 0.23 -26.88 -1.73
CA PHE A 116 0.70 -27.40 -3.00
C PHE A 116 1.89 -26.61 -3.56
N GLU A 117 1.87 -26.26 -4.85
CA GLU A 117 2.92 -25.51 -5.53
C GLU A 117 3.14 -24.12 -4.93
N ASP A 118 2.05 -23.45 -4.50
CA ASP A 118 2.14 -22.13 -3.89
C ASP A 118 2.96 -22.17 -2.59
N ALA A 119 2.82 -23.24 -1.80
CA ALA A 119 3.60 -23.41 -0.57
C ALA A 119 5.11 -23.53 -0.83
N VAL A 120 5.47 -24.32 -1.82
CA VAL A 120 6.89 -24.50 -2.22
C VAL A 120 7.45 -23.20 -2.75
N LEU A 121 6.70 -22.51 -3.61
CA LEU A 121 7.12 -21.24 -4.21
C LEU A 121 7.25 -20.14 -3.15
N ILE A 122 6.25 -19.94 -2.29
CA ILE A 122 6.25 -18.92 -1.23
C ILE A 122 7.36 -19.20 -0.20
N SER A 123 7.56 -20.47 0.17
CA SER A 123 8.65 -20.86 1.08
C SER A 123 10.02 -20.45 0.53
N ASN A 124 10.25 -20.67 -0.76
CA ASN A 124 11.51 -20.29 -1.42
C ASN A 124 11.65 -18.76 -1.58
N LEU A 125 10.56 -18.07 -1.95
CA LEU A 125 10.59 -16.62 -2.19
C LEU A 125 10.78 -15.82 -0.90
N LEU A 126 10.14 -16.25 0.20
CA LEU A 126 10.14 -15.54 1.48
C LEU A 126 11.13 -16.12 2.49
N GLU A 127 11.85 -17.20 2.14
CA GLU A 127 12.80 -17.92 3.02
C GLU A 127 12.14 -18.40 4.33
N ILE A 128 10.83 -18.77 4.26
CA ILE A 128 10.07 -19.31 5.39
C ILE A 128 10.05 -20.85 5.38
N THR A 129 9.73 -21.45 6.52
CA THR A 129 9.74 -22.89 6.69
C THR A 129 8.66 -23.56 5.86
N LEU A 130 9.04 -24.50 4.99
CA LEU A 130 8.12 -25.43 4.35
C LEU A 130 7.78 -26.56 5.30
N THR A 131 6.51 -26.82 5.50
CA THR A 131 5.98 -27.90 6.34
C THR A 131 4.94 -28.72 5.57
N SER A 132 4.16 -29.55 6.23
CA SER A 132 3.12 -30.34 5.58
C SER A 132 1.83 -30.35 6.37
N LYS A 133 0.69 -30.49 5.67
CA LYS A 133 -0.65 -30.60 6.24
C LYS A 133 -1.38 -31.81 5.65
N ASP A 134 -2.19 -32.46 6.45
CA ASP A 134 -3.02 -33.57 5.99
C ASP A 134 -4.18 -33.04 5.12
N ALA A 135 -4.29 -33.53 3.90
CA ALA A 135 -5.30 -33.11 2.92
C ALA A 135 -6.50 -34.09 2.83
N GLY A 136 -6.41 -35.24 3.51
CA GLY A 136 -7.42 -36.28 3.52
C GLY A 136 -6.80 -37.68 3.56
N LYS A 137 -7.57 -38.68 4.05
CA LYS A 137 -7.06 -40.04 4.30
C LYS A 137 -6.42 -40.71 3.08
N GLU A 138 -6.90 -40.40 1.87
CA GLU A 138 -6.41 -41.00 0.64
C GLU A 138 -5.28 -40.22 -0.04
N ILE A 139 -5.17 -38.91 0.24
CA ILE A 139 -4.18 -38.02 -0.38
C ILE A 139 -2.93 -37.90 0.50
N GLY A 140 -3.12 -37.97 1.83
CA GLY A 140 -2.05 -37.82 2.79
C GLY A 140 -1.55 -36.39 2.98
N LYS A 141 -0.25 -36.22 3.22
CA LYS A 141 0.37 -34.94 3.51
C LYS A 141 0.75 -34.18 2.24
N ILE A 142 0.33 -32.93 2.16
CA ILE A 142 0.67 -31.99 1.10
C ILE A 142 1.60 -30.89 1.62
N PRO A 143 2.44 -30.27 0.77
CA PRO A 143 3.25 -29.12 1.15
C PRO A 143 2.41 -27.97 1.68
N MET A 144 2.87 -27.32 2.75
CA MET A 144 2.24 -26.18 3.37
C MET A 144 3.31 -25.17 3.80
N ALA A 145 3.05 -23.90 3.57
CA ALA A 145 3.77 -22.78 4.20
C ALA A 145 2.76 -21.78 4.76
N GLY A 146 3.13 -20.99 5.73
CA GLY A 146 2.21 -20.04 6.33
C GLY A 146 2.91 -18.85 6.95
N VAL A 147 2.20 -17.72 6.95
CA VAL A 147 2.64 -16.46 7.54
C VAL A 147 1.65 -16.02 8.61
N PRO A 148 2.09 -15.43 9.75
CA PRO A 148 1.20 -14.90 10.76
C PRO A 148 0.29 -13.81 10.18
N HIS A 149 -0.99 -13.78 10.57
CA HIS A 149 -1.94 -12.83 9.99
C HIS A 149 -1.54 -11.37 10.20
N HIS A 150 -0.96 -11.04 11.36
CA HIS A 150 -0.51 -9.68 11.67
C HIS A 150 0.71 -9.23 10.85
N ALA A 151 1.44 -10.15 10.22
CA ALA A 151 2.60 -9.87 9.38
C ALA A 151 2.30 -10.04 7.87
N MET A 152 1.07 -10.40 7.50
CA MET A 152 0.65 -10.71 6.13
C MET A 152 1.01 -9.60 5.14
N GLU A 153 0.73 -8.33 5.48
CA GLU A 153 1.00 -7.20 4.59
C GLU A 153 2.49 -7.07 4.23
N ARG A 154 3.39 -7.30 5.18
CA ARG A 154 4.83 -7.28 4.93
C ARG A 154 5.25 -8.38 3.95
N TYR A 155 4.75 -9.60 4.16
CA TYR A 155 5.06 -10.72 3.26
C TYR A 155 4.43 -10.54 1.87
N CYS A 156 3.23 -9.98 1.78
CA CYS A 156 2.65 -9.59 0.49
C CYS A 156 3.52 -8.54 -0.21
N ALA A 157 4.03 -7.53 0.51
CA ALA A 157 4.93 -6.54 -0.05
C ALA A 157 6.19 -7.18 -0.68
N ASP A 158 6.77 -8.17 -0.02
CA ASP A 158 7.96 -8.87 -0.53
C ASP A 158 7.64 -9.74 -1.76
N LEU A 159 6.45 -10.35 -1.83
CA LEU A 159 5.99 -11.10 -3.01
C LEU A 159 5.72 -10.16 -4.20
N ILE A 160 5.04 -9.04 -3.96
CA ILE A 160 4.75 -8.02 -4.97
C ILE A 160 6.04 -7.42 -5.56
N LYS A 161 7.04 -7.11 -4.73
CA LYS A 161 8.37 -6.65 -5.19
C LYS A 161 9.07 -7.65 -6.09
N LYS A 162 8.72 -8.94 -5.99
CA LYS A 162 9.21 -10.02 -6.85
C LYS A 162 8.28 -10.28 -8.03
N ASN A 163 7.35 -9.36 -8.33
CA ASN A 163 6.39 -9.40 -9.42
C ASN A 163 5.34 -10.54 -9.35
N TYR A 164 4.99 -11.02 -8.14
CA TYR A 164 3.92 -11.99 -7.95
C TYR A 164 2.63 -11.33 -7.51
N SER A 165 1.51 -11.74 -8.08
CA SER A 165 0.16 -11.36 -7.63
C SER A 165 -0.32 -12.29 -6.52
N VAL A 166 -1.01 -11.74 -5.52
CA VAL A 166 -1.46 -12.46 -4.32
C VAL A 166 -2.97 -12.34 -4.16
N VAL A 167 -3.64 -13.46 -3.93
CA VAL A 167 -5.06 -13.54 -3.57
C VAL A 167 -5.18 -13.82 -2.09
N ILE A 168 -5.93 -13.00 -1.39
CA ILE A 168 -6.17 -13.13 0.06
C ILE A 168 -7.59 -13.66 0.26
N CYS A 169 -7.68 -14.87 0.85
CA CYS A 169 -8.93 -15.46 1.28
C CYS A 169 -9.03 -15.38 2.80
N ASP A 170 -9.96 -14.57 3.32
CA ASP A 170 -10.16 -14.36 4.75
C ASP A 170 -11.53 -14.87 5.22
N GLN A 171 -11.74 -14.86 6.53
CA GLN A 171 -13.00 -15.22 7.17
C GLN A 171 -14.00 -14.07 6.99
N LEU A 172 -15.18 -14.37 6.43
CA LEU A 172 -16.24 -13.38 6.21
C LEU A 172 -17.12 -13.16 7.46
N GLU A 173 -17.08 -14.09 8.42
CA GLU A 173 -17.85 -14.04 9.64
C GLU A 173 -16.94 -14.14 10.86
N LYS A 174 -17.22 -13.35 11.91
CA LYS A 174 -16.61 -13.58 13.23
C LYS A 174 -17.10 -14.93 13.75
N SER A 175 -16.21 -15.76 14.31
CA SER A 175 -16.57 -17.05 14.88
C SER A 175 -17.76 -16.90 15.85
N SER A 176 -18.96 -17.22 15.38
CA SER A 176 -20.11 -17.43 16.27
C SER A 176 -19.77 -18.69 17.05
N GLY A 177 -19.68 -18.61 18.39
CA GLY A 177 -19.21 -19.68 19.27
C GLY A 177 -19.97 -21.02 19.20
N ASN A 178 -20.68 -21.34 18.14
CA ASN A 178 -21.32 -22.61 17.87
C ASN A 178 -20.29 -23.58 17.31
N TYR A 179 -19.87 -24.51 18.14
CA TYR A 179 -19.03 -25.64 17.78
C TYR A 179 -19.68 -26.44 16.65
N GLY A 180 -19.04 -26.47 15.47
CA GLY A 180 -19.42 -27.41 14.39
C GLY A 180 -19.80 -26.78 13.04
N THR A 181 -20.09 -25.48 12.96
CA THR A 181 -20.32 -24.83 11.66
C THR A 181 -19.02 -24.34 11.05
N PRO A 182 -18.67 -24.72 9.78
CA PRO A 182 -17.47 -24.22 9.14
C PRO A 182 -17.60 -22.71 8.91
N ILE A 183 -16.62 -21.95 9.40
CA ILE A 183 -16.54 -20.49 9.21
C ILE A 183 -16.50 -20.20 7.71
N LYS A 184 -17.39 -19.33 7.26
CA LYS A 184 -17.48 -18.90 5.86
C LYS A 184 -16.25 -18.08 5.47
N ARG A 185 -15.62 -18.44 4.36
CA ARG A 185 -14.41 -17.78 3.83
C ARG A 185 -14.64 -17.38 2.40
N GLY A 186 -13.99 -16.30 1.98
CA GLY A 186 -14.04 -15.80 0.61
C GLY A 186 -12.82 -14.98 0.27
N ILE A 187 -12.67 -14.66 -1.00
CA ILE A 187 -11.63 -13.75 -1.47
C ILE A 187 -12.01 -12.35 -1.01
N THR A 188 -11.19 -11.76 -0.15
CA THR A 188 -11.37 -10.40 0.35
C THR A 188 -10.54 -9.39 -0.42
N ARG A 189 -9.39 -9.81 -0.98
CA ARG A 189 -8.48 -8.94 -1.72
C ARG A 189 -7.70 -9.72 -2.77
N ILE A 190 -7.44 -9.02 -3.88
CA ILE A 190 -6.46 -9.43 -4.89
C ILE A 190 -5.46 -8.28 -5.02
N ILE A 191 -4.20 -8.54 -4.70
CA ILE A 191 -3.12 -7.56 -4.78
C ILE A 191 -2.21 -7.95 -5.95
N THR A 192 -2.05 -7.04 -6.92
CA THR A 192 -1.14 -7.22 -8.05
C THR A 192 -0.09 -6.11 -8.05
N PRO A 193 1.05 -6.27 -8.75
CA PRO A 193 2.08 -5.23 -8.78
C PRO A 193 1.56 -3.86 -9.21
N GLY A 194 0.56 -3.80 -10.11
CA GLY A 194 -0.03 -2.56 -10.62
C GLY A 194 -1.16 -1.99 -9.76
N THR A 195 -1.76 -2.75 -8.83
CA THR A 195 -2.96 -2.34 -8.08
C THR A 195 -2.71 -2.07 -6.60
N VAL A 196 -1.45 -1.98 -6.20
CA VAL A 196 -1.06 -1.67 -4.82
C VAL A 196 -1.48 -0.26 -4.42
N ILE A 197 -2.08 -0.14 -3.22
CA ILE A 197 -2.51 1.13 -2.61
C ILE A 197 -1.79 1.36 -1.28
N GLU A 198 -1.32 0.32 -0.62
CA GLU A 198 -0.68 0.36 0.67
C GLU A 198 0.68 1.05 0.60
N GLU A 199 0.91 2.00 1.52
CA GLU A 199 2.13 2.82 1.55
C GLU A 199 3.41 1.99 1.70
N GLY A 200 3.39 0.95 2.54
CA GLY A 200 4.52 0.05 2.75
C GLY A 200 4.94 -0.78 1.52
N MET A 201 4.10 -0.83 0.50
CA MET A 201 4.34 -1.56 -0.75
C MET A 201 4.72 -0.65 -1.92
N LEU A 202 4.57 0.67 -1.78
CA LEU A 202 4.78 1.66 -2.82
C LEU A 202 6.11 2.42 -2.63
N ILE A 203 6.70 2.83 -3.74
CA ILE A 203 7.79 3.81 -3.73
C ILE A 203 7.15 5.21 -3.63
N ALA A 204 7.42 5.93 -2.53
CA ALA A 204 6.73 7.18 -2.21
C ALA A 204 6.85 8.24 -3.33
N LYS A 205 8.05 8.44 -3.88
CA LYS A 205 8.37 9.46 -4.90
C LYS A 205 8.12 9.00 -6.35
N LYS A 206 7.52 7.81 -6.57
CA LYS A 206 7.27 7.26 -7.90
C LYS A 206 5.80 6.84 -8.04
N ASN A 207 5.22 7.07 -9.23
CA ASN A 207 3.90 6.54 -9.57
C ASN A 207 3.98 5.01 -9.72
N ASN A 208 2.89 4.32 -9.40
CA ASN A 208 2.74 2.88 -9.61
C ASN A 208 1.76 2.63 -10.75
N TRP A 209 2.29 2.59 -11.98
CA TRP A 209 1.46 2.49 -13.17
C TRP A 209 1.01 1.05 -13.45
N ILE A 210 -0.30 0.88 -13.62
CA ILE A 210 -0.92 -0.25 -14.32
C ILE A 210 -1.35 0.19 -15.70
N THR A 211 -1.05 -0.60 -16.71
CA THR A 211 -1.27 -0.21 -18.10
C THR A 211 -2.05 -1.29 -18.83
N ALA A 212 -3.07 -0.91 -19.62
CA ALA A 212 -3.72 -1.78 -20.56
C ALA A 212 -3.34 -1.38 -21.98
N ILE A 213 -3.02 -2.38 -22.80
CA ILE A 213 -2.65 -2.20 -24.20
C ILE A 213 -3.63 -2.95 -25.07
N TYR A 214 -4.24 -2.22 -25.99
CA TYR A 214 -4.98 -2.77 -27.13
C TYR A 214 -4.12 -2.66 -28.38
N LEU A 215 -4.02 -3.74 -29.13
CA LEU A 215 -3.37 -3.80 -30.42
C LEU A 215 -4.40 -4.27 -31.44
N SER A 216 -4.58 -3.52 -32.54
CA SER A 216 -5.45 -3.92 -33.62
C SER A 216 -4.91 -5.16 -34.33
N GLU A 217 -5.77 -5.92 -34.97
CA GLU A 217 -5.34 -6.96 -35.89
C GLU A 217 -4.59 -6.33 -37.09
N GLU A 218 -3.67 -7.11 -37.62
CA GLU A 218 -2.82 -6.72 -38.75
C GLU A 218 -3.69 -6.34 -39.97
N ASN A 219 -3.66 -5.09 -40.39
CA ASN A 219 -4.18 -4.70 -41.67
C ASN A 219 -3.20 -5.14 -42.77
N SER A 220 -3.65 -5.35 -43.98
CA SER A 220 -2.91 -5.90 -45.12
C SER A 220 -1.54 -5.27 -45.46
N ASP A 221 -1.19 -4.15 -44.80
CA ASP A 221 0.04 -3.36 -45.02
C ASP A 221 1.00 -3.35 -43.82
N GLU A 222 0.98 -4.35 -42.94
CA GLU A 222 1.83 -4.42 -41.73
C GLU A 222 1.67 -3.22 -40.77
N SER A 223 0.63 -2.39 -40.93
CA SER A 223 0.40 -1.22 -40.07
C SER A 223 -0.44 -1.59 -38.85
N TYR A 224 0.22 -1.75 -37.73
CA TYR A 224 -0.44 -1.93 -36.43
C TYR A 224 -0.96 -0.59 -35.89
N GLU A 225 -2.20 -0.57 -35.47
CA GLU A 225 -2.75 0.52 -34.64
C GLU A 225 -2.86 0.05 -33.19
N TRP A 226 -2.62 0.96 -32.26
CA TRP A 226 -2.63 0.60 -30.84
C TRP A 226 -3.24 1.70 -29.98
N GLY A 227 -3.77 1.29 -28.84
CA GLY A 227 -4.21 2.17 -27.75
C GLY A 227 -3.57 1.76 -26.44
N ILE A 228 -3.17 2.74 -25.65
CA ILE A 228 -2.60 2.57 -24.31
C ILE A 228 -3.42 3.39 -23.32
N SER A 229 -3.82 2.76 -22.22
CA SER A 229 -4.38 3.45 -21.05
C SER A 229 -3.64 3.02 -19.81
N LYS A 230 -3.09 3.99 -19.07
CA LYS A 230 -2.35 3.75 -17.82
C LYS A 230 -2.99 4.50 -16.66
N ALA A 231 -3.08 3.84 -15.52
CA ALA A 231 -3.57 4.41 -14.28
C ALA A 231 -2.62 4.17 -13.12
N ASP A 232 -2.57 5.12 -12.19
CA ASP A 232 -2.02 4.92 -10.85
C ASP A 232 -3.19 4.86 -9.87
N VAL A 233 -3.52 3.65 -9.43
CA VAL A 233 -4.67 3.41 -8.55
C VAL A 233 -4.53 4.14 -7.21
N SER A 234 -3.31 4.32 -6.74
CA SER A 234 -3.03 4.99 -5.46
C SER A 234 -3.31 6.50 -5.50
N THR A 235 -3.05 7.16 -6.65
CA THR A 235 -3.26 8.61 -6.83
C THR A 235 -4.54 8.93 -7.60
N GLY A 236 -5.10 7.95 -8.33
CA GLY A 236 -6.25 8.12 -9.21
C GLY A 236 -5.91 8.71 -10.58
N GLU A 237 -4.65 8.91 -10.88
CA GLU A 237 -4.21 9.47 -12.15
C GLU A 237 -4.48 8.49 -13.31
N LEU A 238 -5.03 8.99 -14.42
CA LEU A 238 -5.37 8.20 -15.59
C LEU A 238 -4.92 8.94 -16.86
N ILE A 239 -4.13 8.26 -17.69
CA ILE A 239 -3.61 8.80 -18.95
C ILE A 239 -3.93 7.82 -20.07
N THR A 240 -4.39 8.34 -21.20
CA THR A 240 -4.78 7.57 -22.37
C THR A 240 -4.15 8.14 -23.62
N LEU A 241 -3.65 7.27 -24.50
CA LEU A 241 -3.05 7.66 -25.79
C LEU A 241 -3.31 6.57 -26.82
N GLU A 242 -3.26 6.94 -28.10
CA GLU A 242 -3.24 5.99 -29.22
C GLU A 242 -2.20 6.38 -30.25
N GLY A 243 -1.82 5.44 -31.06
CA GLY A 243 -0.84 5.64 -32.11
C GLY A 243 -0.81 4.52 -33.14
N GLN A 244 0.13 4.67 -34.03
CA GLN A 244 0.36 3.74 -35.14
C GLN A 244 1.82 3.28 -35.11
N SER A 245 2.09 2.14 -35.76
CA SER A 245 3.42 1.52 -35.83
C SER A 245 3.84 0.78 -34.53
N LEU A 246 4.29 -0.44 -34.70
CA LEU A 246 4.74 -1.32 -33.63
C LEU A 246 6.03 -0.81 -32.95
N SER A 247 6.93 -0.17 -33.72
CA SER A 247 8.16 0.42 -33.16
C SER A 247 7.86 1.53 -32.16
N LYS A 248 6.89 2.41 -32.46
CA LYS A 248 6.47 3.46 -31.53
C LYS A 248 5.77 2.88 -30.30
N LEU A 249 5.04 1.77 -30.44
CA LEU A 249 4.46 1.06 -29.30
C LEU A 249 5.55 0.55 -28.34
N PHE A 250 6.60 -0.07 -28.85
CA PHE A 250 7.71 -0.52 -28.03
C PHE A 250 8.43 0.63 -27.30
N ASP A 251 8.66 1.74 -28.01
CA ASP A 251 9.24 2.95 -27.40
C ASP A 251 8.37 3.46 -26.25
N GLU A 252 7.04 3.50 -26.44
CA GLU A 252 6.13 3.93 -25.39
C GLU A 252 6.10 2.93 -24.22
N ILE A 253 6.06 1.62 -24.45
CA ILE A 253 6.09 0.60 -23.38
C ILE A 253 7.33 0.76 -22.48
N ILE A 254 8.49 1.02 -23.07
CA ILE A 254 9.71 1.20 -22.29
C ILE A 254 9.67 2.49 -21.45
N LYS A 255 9.09 3.56 -21.99
CA LYS A 255 8.92 4.84 -21.27
C LYS A 255 7.90 4.76 -20.13
N LEU A 256 6.88 3.89 -20.24
CA LEU A 256 5.75 3.82 -19.31
C LEU A 256 6.17 3.47 -17.89
N ASP A 257 7.28 2.76 -17.69
CA ASP A 257 7.78 2.31 -16.38
C ASP A 257 6.65 1.63 -15.56
N SER A 258 5.85 0.79 -16.25
CA SER A 258 4.67 0.13 -15.70
C SER A 258 5.07 -1.06 -14.81
N SER A 259 4.38 -1.20 -13.68
CA SER A 259 4.54 -2.35 -12.79
C SER A 259 3.79 -3.58 -13.32
N GLU A 260 2.72 -3.35 -14.09
CA GLU A 260 1.90 -4.41 -14.70
C GLU A 260 1.31 -3.93 -16.02
N ILE A 261 1.30 -4.83 -17.03
CA ILE A 261 0.69 -4.57 -18.34
C ILE A 261 -0.40 -5.62 -18.61
N ILE A 262 -1.60 -5.15 -18.93
CA ILE A 262 -2.77 -5.96 -19.25
C ILE A 262 -2.92 -6.01 -20.76
N VAL A 263 -3.13 -7.21 -21.30
CA VAL A 263 -3.33 -7.45 -22.74
C VAL A 263 -4.52 -8.39 -22.98
N GLY A 264 -5.13 -8.32 -24.16
CA GLY A 264 -6.33 -9.10 -24.50
C GLY A 264 -6.06 -10.56 -24.86
N SER A 265 -4.83 -10.91 -25.29
CA SER A 265 -4.53 -12.26 -25.73
C SER A 265 -3.09 -12.69 -25.46
N ASN A 266 -2.84 -14.01 -25.46
CA ASN A 266 -1.50 -14.57 -25.35
C ASN A 266 -0.62 -14.24 -26.59
N ALA A 267 -1.22 -14.04 -27.76
CA ALA A 267 -0.49 -13.64 -28.97
C ALA A 267 0.13 -12.25 -28.78
N VAL A 268 -0.66 -11.28 -28.35
CA VAL A 268 -0.20 -9.91 -28.02
C VAL A 268 0.85 -9.95 -26.89
N ARG A 269 0.62 -10.72 -25.82
CA ARG A 269 1.61 -10.90 -24.74
C ARG A 269 2.94 -11.38 -25.28
N ASN A 270 2.94 -12.44 -26.09
CA ASN A 270 4.19 -13.04 -26.63
C ASN A 270 4.93 -12.07 -27.58
N LEU A 271 4.20 -11.22 -28.29
CA LEU A 271 4.76 -10.16 -29.11
C LEU A 271 5.46 -9.11 -28.25
N LEU A 272 4.79 -8.61 -27.21
CA LEU A 272 5.27 -7.52 -26.37
C LEU A 272 6.41 -7.93 -25.40
N ILE A 273 6.43 -9.17 -24.92
CA ILE A 273 7.53 -9.70 -24.08
C ILE A 273 8.88 -9.65 -24.79
N LYS A 274 8.91 -9.77 -26.13
CA LYS A 274 10.15 -9.64 -26.92
C LYS A 274 10.80 -8.26 -26.75
N GLY A 275 9.99 -7.22 -26.52
CA GLY A 275 10.48 -5.86 -26.30
C GLY A 275 10.92 -5.56 -24.86
N ASN A 276 10.26 -6.16 -23.85
CA ASN A 276 10.62 -5.99 -22.44
C ASN A 276 10.14 -7.19 -21.59
N SER A 277 11.07 -8.05 -21.21
CA SER A 277 10.79 -9.26 -20.42
C SER A 277 10.72 -9.05 -18.91
N GLN A 278 11.04 -7.87 -18.40
CA GLN A 278 11.11 -7.60 -16.94
C GLN A 278 9.76 -7.19 -16.34
N ILE A 279 8.80 -6.82 -17.18
CA ILE A 279 7.48 -6.35 -16.74
C ILE A 279 6.52 -7.54 -16.57
N THR A 280 5.64 -7.47 -15.58
CA THR A 280 4.56 -8.45 -15.41
C THR A 280 3.46 -8.21 -16.45
N TYR A 281 3.22 -9.22 -17.31
CA TYR A 281 2.13 -9.19 -18.29
C TYR A 281 0.97 -10.07 -17.81
N THR A 282 -0.20 -9.48 -17.67
CA THR A 282 -1.44 -10.17 -17.30
C THR A 282 -2.35 -10.27 -18.52
N VAL A 283 -2.77 -11.50 -18.85
CA VAL A 283 -3.70 -11.73 -19.98
C VAL A 283 -5.12 -11.65 -19.45
N SER A 284 -5.92 -10.75 -20.03
CA SER A 284 -7.37 -10.64 -19.82
C SER A 284 -8.10 -11.26 -21.01
N GLN A 285 -9.43 -11.36 -20.93
CA GLN A 285 -10.22 -11.81 -22.06
C GLN A 285 -10.28 -10.73 -23.14
N GLU A 286 -10.16 -11.12 -24.40
CA GLU A 286 -10.17 -10.19 -25.54
C GLU A 286 -11.49 -9.40 -25.63
N THR A 287 -12.61 -10.03 -25.26
CA THR A 287 -13.92 -9.39 -25.19
C THR A 287 -13.94 -8.14 -24.28
N ASN A 288 -13.07 -8.07 -23.28
CA ASN A 288 -12.96 -6.93 -22.38
C ASN A 288 -12.42 -5.66 -23.08
N PHE A 289 -11.82 -5.82 -24.26
CA PHE A 289 -11.31 -4.75 -25.13
C PHE A 289 -12.28 -4.45 -26.29
N GLY A 290 -13.50 -5.02 -26.26
CA GLY A 290 -14.55 -4.72 -27.24
C GLY A 290 -14.96 -3.25 -27.18
N ILE A 291 -15.23 -2.59 -28.34
CA ILE A 291 -15.56 -1.16 -28.37
C ILE A 291 -16.89 -0.85 -27.70
N ASN A 292 -17.89 -1.73 -27.84
CA ASN A 292 -19.21 -1.54 -27.25
C ASN A 292 -19.17 -1.69 -25.73
N GLU A 293 -18.48 -2.73 -25.24
CA GLU A 293 -18.24 -2.99 -23.84
C GLU A 293 -17.44 -1.86 -23.19
N ALA A 294 -16.38 -1.39 -23.86
CA ALA A 294 -15.58 -0.26 -23.41
C ALA A 294 -16.41 1.02 -23.29
N ASN A 295 -17.21 1.35 -24.31
CA ASN A 295 -18.10 2.51 -24.28
C ASN A 295 -19.10 2.45 -23.11
N TYR A 296 -19.70 1.29 -22.89
CA TYR A 296 -20.62 1.08 -21.77
C TYR A 296 -19.94 1.25 -20.42
N LEU A 297 -18.81 0.59 -20.20
CA LEU A 297 -18.05 0.66 -18.95
C LEU A 297 -17.57 2.07 -18.66
N ILE A 298 -17.01 2.78 -19.64
CA ILE A 298 -16.49 4.14 -19.47
C ILE A 298 -17.61 5.10 -19.07
N LYS A 299 -18.76 5.04 -19.77
CA LYS A 299 -19.92 5.88 -19.46
C LYS A 299 -20.43 5.64 -18.04
N ASN A 300 -20.57 4.38 -17.67
CA ASN A 300 -21.03 4.02 -16.32
C ASN A 300 -20.02 4.40 -15.23
N TYR A 301 -18.73 4.16 -15.46
CA TYR A 301 -17.69 4.45 -14.48
C TYR A 301 -17.58 5.94 -14.19
N PHE A 302 -17.56 6.78 -15.23
CA PHE A 302 -17.45 8.24 -15.10
C PHE A 302 -18.79 8.95 -14.99
N GLN A 303 -19.92 8.24 -15.10
CA GLN A 303 -21.29 8.79 -15.06
C GLN A 303 -21.49 9.90 -16.10
N ILE A 304 -21.06 9.65 -17.35
CA ILE A 304 -21.14 10.56 -18.47
C ILE A 304 -22.10 10.05 -19.55
N ALA A 305 -22.76 10.99 -20.23
CA ALA A 305 -23.69 10.66 -21.32
C ALA A 305 -22.98 10.24 -22.62
N ASN A 306 -21.84 10.89 -22.94
CA ASN A 306 -21.06 10.62 -24.14
C ASN A 306 -19.54 10.73 -23.85
N LEU A 307 -18.73 10.21 -24.79
CA LEU A 307 -17.28 10.24 -24.68
C LEU A 307 -16.64 11.55 -25.15
N GLU A 308 -17.39 12.45 -25.76
CA GLU A 308 -16.88 13.74 -26.24
C GLU A 308 -16.44 14.62 -25.10
N GLY A 309 -17.19 14.62 -23.97
CA GLY A 309 -16.90 15.42 -22.78
C GLY A 309 -15.58 15.08 -22.09
N ILE A 310 -15.04 13.89 -22.36
CA ILE A 310 -13.75 13.44 -21.85
C ILE A 310 -12.67 13.30 -22.93
N GLY A 311 -12.96 13.82 -24.15
CA GLY A 311 -12.01 13.90 -25.25
C GLY A 311 -11.74 12.60 -26.00
N LEU A 312 -12.47 11.51 -25.75
CA LEU A 312 -12.30 10.21 -26.41
C LEU A 312 -13.08 10.07 -27.75
N LYS A 313 -13.64 11.16 -28.26
CA LYS A 313 -14.30 11.14 -29.56
C LYS A 313 -13.30 10.71 -30.64
N ASN A 314 -13.67 9.73 -31.46
CA ASN A 314 -12.87 9.17 -32.55
C ASN A 314 -11.53 8.50 -32.13
N LEU A 315 -11.27 8.28 -30.84
CA LEU A 315 -10.10 7.56 -30.33
C LEU A 315 -10.49 6.12 -29.98
N ASN A 316 -10.74 5.31 -31.00
CA ASN A 316 -11.29 3.96 -30.80
C ASN A 316 -10.33 3.02 -30.09
N ASN A 317 -9.03 3.05 -30.41
CA ASN A 317 -8.04 2.17 -29.82
C ASN A 317 -7.73 2.58 -28.37
N ALA A 318 -7.69 3.87 -28.09
CA ALA A 318 -7.61 4.44 -26.75
C ALA A 318 -8.83 4.05 -25.89
N THR A 319 -10.05 4.11 -26.47
CA THR A 319 -11.29 3.70 -25.80
C THR A 319 -11.27 2.21 -25.46
N ARG A 320 -10.83 1.34 -26.38
CA ARG A 320 -10.70 -0.11 -26.14
C ARG A 320 -9.71 -0.41 -25.04
N SER A 321 -8.54 0.22 -25.04
CA SER A 321 -7.52 0.03 -23.97
C SER A 321 -8.04 0.50 -22.61
N LEU A 322 -8.75 1.64 -22.55
CA LEU A 322 -9.36 2.13 -21.31
C LEU A 322 -10.47 1.18 -20.80
N GLY A 323 -11.32 0.67 -21.69
CA GLY A 323 -12.31 -0.35 -21.33
C GLY A 323 -11.69 -1.60 -20.74
N GLY A 324 -10.62 -2.12 -21.35
CA GLY A 324 -9.86 -3.25 -20.85
C GLY A 324 -9.26 -3.00 -19.47
N LEU A 325 -8.72 -1.79 -19.23
CA LEU A 325 -8.18 -1.38 -17.93
C LEU A 325 -9.27 -1.34 -16.84
N LEU A 326 -10.39 -0.67 -17.12
CA LEU A 326 -11.50 -0.54 -16.16
C LEU A 326 -12.11 -1.90 -15.82
N ASN A 327 -12.33 -2.75 -16.82
CA ASN A 327 -12.83 -4.11 -16.60
C ASN A 327 -11.89 -4.93 -15.69
N TYR A 328 -10.58 -4.82 -15.89
CA TYR A 328 -9.60 -5.51 -15.06
C TYR A 328 -9.64 -5.00 -13.61
N LEU A 329 -9.68 -3.69 -13.41
CA LEU A 329 -9.75 -3.08 -12.07
C LEU A 329 -11.04 -3.46 -11.34
N GLU A 330 -12.17 -3.56 -12.05
CA GLU A 330 -13.44 -4.01 -11.47
C GLU A 330 -13.39 -5.48 -11.03
N LYS A 331 -12.76 -6.35 -11.82
CA LYS A 331 -12.61 -7.79 -11.48
C LYS A 331 -11.68 -8.05 -10.30
N ILE A 332 -10.66 -7.21 -10.11
CA ILE A 332 -9.72 -7.36 -8.99
C ILE A 332 -10.30 -6.82 -7.68
N ASN A 333 -11.21 -5.86 -7.76
CA ASN A 333 -11.85 -5.29 -6.59
C ASN A 333 -13.08 -6.11 -6.19
N PRO A 334 -13.02 -6.98 -5.15
CA PRO A 334 -14.13 -7.86 -4.76
C PRO A 334 -15.27 -7.13 -4.03
N SER A 335 -15.31 -5.79 -4.01
CA SER A 335 -16.41 -5.00 -3.44
C SER A 335 -17.79 -5.32 -4.03
N ASN A 336 -17.86 -6.23 -5.01
CA ASN A 336 -19.11 -6.83 -5.51
C ASN A 336 -19.78 -7.81 -4.52
N LEU A 337 -19.17 -8.12 -3.36
CA LEU A 337 -19.78 -9.00 -2.36
C LEU A 337 -20.80 -8.29 -1.46
N ASP A 338 -20.64 -6.97 -1.26
CA ASP A 338 -21.62 -6.14 -0.55
C ASP A 338 -22.12 -5.05 -1.51
N LYS A 339 -23.35 -5.23 -2.02
CA LYS A 339 -24.00 -4.29 -2.96
C LYS A 339 -24.13 -2.85 -2.43
N ASP A 340 -23.91 -2.64 -1.13
CA ASP A 340 -24.02 -1.35 -0.44
C ASP A 340 -22.67 -0.66 -0.17
N SER A 341 -21.51 -1.28 -0.49
CA SER A 341 -20.22 -0.63 -0.27
C SER A 341 -19.91 0.34 -1.42
N SER A 342 -20.02 1.63 -1.14
CA SER A 342 -19.65 2.75 -2.02
C SER A 342 -18.13 2.85 -2.29
N LEU A 343 -17.34 1.94 -1.77
CA LEU A 343 -15.89 1.96 -1.82
C LEU A 343 -15.41 1.40 -3.15
N LYS A 344 -15.01 2.28 -4.06
CA LYS A 344 -14.55 1.94 -5.40
C LYS A 344 -13.15 2.53 -5.63
N ILE A 345 -12.35 1.86 -6.47
CA ILE A 345 -11.17 2.49 -7.05
C ILE A 345 -11.68 3.72 -7.79
N SER A 346 -11.29 4.91 -7.35
CA SER A 346 -11.65 6.17 -8.00
C SER A 346 -10.49 6.62 -8.87
N LEU A 347 -10.71 6.71 -10.18
CA LEU A 347 -9.80 7.34 -11.13
C LEU A 347 -10.35 8.70 -11.54
N ASP A 348 -9.45 9.62 -11.83
CA ASP A 348 -9.79 10.91 -12.42
C ASP A 348 -10.18 10.72 -13.90
N PHE A 349 -10.76 11.76 -14.53
CA PHE A 349 -11.01 11.73 -15.97
C PHE A 349 -9.70 11.50 -16.75
N PRO A 350 -9.76 10.72 -17.85
CA PRO A 350 -8.58 10.40 -18.63
C PRO A 350 -7.96 11.67 -19.21
N GLN A 351 -6.65 11.83 -18.97
CA GLN A 351 -5.86 12.84 -19.65
C GLN A 351 -5.43 12.27 -20.99
N ILE A 352 -5.93 12.85 -22.08
CA ILE A 352 -5.54 12.40 -23.42
C ILE A 352 -4.21 13.04 -23.77
N GLN A 353 -3.23 12.20 -24.03
CA GLN A 353 -1.91 12.67 -24.41
C GLN A 353 -1.82 12.80 -25.93
N TYR A 354 -2.11 14.00 -26.44
CA TYR A 354 -1.85 14.33 -27.84
C TYR A 354 -0.38 14.75 -28.02
N GLY A 355 0.27 14.22 -29.04
CA GLY A 355 1.69 14.48 -29.33
C GLY A 355 2.03 15.94 -29.68
N HIS A 356 1.04 16.82 -29.85
CA HIS A 356 1.25 18.19 -30.31
C HIS A 356 1.53 19.22 -29.21
N ASN A 357 1.16 18.94 -27.95
CA ASN A 357 1.28 19.91 -26.84
C ASN A 357 2.48 19.68 -25.91
N LYS A 358 3.19 18.58 -26.08
CA LYS A 358 4.33 18.21 -25.23
C LYS A 358 5.51 17.77 -26.08
N LEU A 359 6.71 18.07 -25.62
CA LEU A 359 7.94 17.61 -26.28
C LEU A 359 8.04 16.09 -26.15
N ILE A 360 8.14 15.43 -27.30
CA ILE A 360 8.35 13.99 -27.36
C ILE A 360 9.85 13.74 -27.30
N ILE A 361 10.28 13.08 -26.24
CA ILE A 361 11.66 12.62 -26.05
C ILE A 361 11.61 11.10 -26.16
N ASP A 362 12.30 10.51 -27.17
CA ASP A 362 12.38 9.07 -27.32
C ASP A 362 13.16 8.41 -26.18
N TYR A 363 12.98 7.08 -26.02
CA TYR A 363 13.63 6.35 -24.94
C TYR A 363 15.16 6.43 -24.99
N GLN A 364 15.75 6.32 -26.20
CA GLN A 364 17.20 6.36 -26.36
C GLN A 364 17.77 7.72 -25.95
N THR A 365 17.10 8.80 -26.34
CA THR A 365 17.44 10.17 -25.91
C THR A 365 17.31 10.34 -24.40
N GLN A 366 16.22 9.84 -23.77
CA GLN A 366 16.07 9.86 -22.32
C GLN A 366 17.21 9.14 -21.60
N LYS A 367 17.62 7.98 -22.12
CA LYS A 367 18.71 7.17 -21.57
C LYS A 367 20.08 7.85 -21.77
N ASN A 368 20.34 8.37 -22.97
CA ASN A 368 21.61 9.05 -23.27
C ASN A 368 21.80 10.35 -22.46
N LEU A 369 20.70 11.07 -22.19
CA LEU A 369 20.71 12.26 -21.34
C LEU A 369 20.62 11.92 -19.84
N GLU A 370 20.57 10.66 -19.47
CA GLU A 370 20.47 10.18 -18.09
C GLU A 370 19.36 10.90 -17.31
N ILE A 371 18.19 11.04 -17.93
CA ILE A 371 17.10 11.89 -17.37
C ILE A 371 16.60 11.36 -16.04
N LYS A 372 16.28 10.07 -15.93
CA LYS A 372 15.74 9.45 -14.70
C LYS A 372 16.75 8.57 -13.98
N ASN A 373 17.62 7.92 -14.72
CA ASN A 373 18.59 6.97 -14.19
C ASN A 373 19.90 7.10 -14.99
N THR A 374 21.01 6.75 -14.36
CA THR A 374 22.33 6.69 -15.04
C THR A 374 22.37 5.57 -16.07
N GLN A 375 23.10 5.76 -17.14
CA GLN A 375 23.18 4.81 -18.26
C GLN A 375 23.90 3.50 -17.87
N ARG A 376 24.95 3.58 -17.06
CA ARG A 376 25.79 2.41 -16.71
C ARG A 376 25.15 1.52 -15.66
N GLU A 377 24.68 2.11 -14.56
CA GLU A 377 24.26 1.36 -13.37
C GLU A 377 22.76 1.37 -13.19
N ASN A 378 22.03 2.10 -14.04
CA ASN A 378 20.58 2.32 -13.92
C ASN A 378 20.16 2.87 -12.53
N ASN A 379 21.03 3.68 -11.91
CA ASN A 379 20.79 4.28 -10.61
C ASN A 379 20.10 5.63 -10.74
N TYR A 380 19.22 5.94 -9.77
CA TYR A 380 18.61 7.27 -9.66
C TYR A 380 19.64 8.36 -9.32
N VAL A 381 20.57 8.07 -8.41
CA VAL A 381 21.65 8.98 -8.01
C VAL A 381 22.60 9.21 -9.19
N GLY A 382 22.83 10.47 -9.52
CA GLY A 382 23.63 10.89 -10.67
C GLY A 382 22.81 11.25 -11.91
N SER A 383 21.50 10.99 -11.95
CA SER A 383 20.61 11.39 -13.05
C SER A 383 20.27 12.89 -13.01
N LEU A 384 19.75 13.40 -14.14
CA LEU A 384 19.23 14.79 -14.20
C LEU A 384 18.14 15.02 -13.15
N LEU A 385 17.19 14.08 -13.03
CA LEU A 385 16.11 14.18 -12.05
C LEU A 385 16.64 14.27 -10.62
N TRP A 386 17.62 13.46 -10.26
CA TRP A 386 18.26 13.51 -8.95
C TRP A 386 18.93 14.87 -8.70
N SER A 387 19.58 15.44 -9.70
CA SER A 387 20.31 16.71 -9.56
C SER A 387 19.39 17.91 -9.32
N ILE A 388 18.13 17.84 -9.77
CA ILE A 388 17.17 18.97 -9.67
C ILE A 388 16.01 18.72 -8.67
N ASP A 389 15.84 17.48 -8.14
CA ASP A 389 14.80 17.18 -7.16
C ASP A 389 15.14 17.77 -5.77
N ARG A 390 14.53 18.92 -5.49
CA ARG A 390 14.53 19.57 -4.18
C ARG A 390 13.10 19.69 -3.62
N THR A 391 12.21 18.75 -4.02
CA THR A 391 10.82 18.71 -3.55
C THR A 391 10.73 18.28 -2.09
N TYR A 392 9.76 18.82 -1.37
CA TYR A 392 9.50 18.54 0.05
C TYR A 392 8.43 17.45 0.24
N THR A 393 7.55 17.26 -0.74
CA THR A 393 6.47 16.28 -0.70
C THR A 393 6.68 15.16 -1.72
N CYS A 394 6.15 13.99 -1.42
CA CYS A 394 6.16 12.89 -2.39
C CYS A 394 5.32 13.20 -3.64
N MET A 395 4.24 13.99 -3.46
CA MET A 395 3.40 14.49 -4.56
C MET A 395 4.20 15.39 -5.51
N GLY A 396 4.98 16.34 -4.97
CA GLY A 396 5.86 17.20 -5.74
C GLY A 396 6.93 16.45 -6.51
N ALA A 397 7.54 15.44 -5.90
CA ALA A 397 8.53 14.57 -6.57
C ALA A 397 7.91 13.81 -7.74
N ARG A 398 6.69 13.25 -7.59
CA ARG A 398 5.97 12.61 -8.69
C ARG A 398 5.60 13.61 -9.79
N CYS A 399 5.18 14.82 -9.42
CA CYS A 399 4.88 15.90 -10.35
C CYS A 399 6.12 16.30 -11.17
N LEU A 400 7.25 16.51 -10.52
CA LEU A 400 8.53 16.85 -11.19
C LEU A 400 8.96 15.76 -12.16
N ARG A 401 8.85 14.48 -11.78
CA ARG A 401 9.14 13.33 -12.63
C ARG A 401 8.29 13.33 -13.90
N ARG A 402 6.96 13.56 -13.77
CA ARG A 402 6.04 13.65 -14.92
C ARG A 402 6.39 14.82 -15.84
N TRP A 403 6.78 15.96 -15.28
CA TRP A 403 7.14 17.15 -16.07
C TRP A 403 8.41 16.94 -16.89
N ILE A 404 9.39 16.25 -16.35
CA ILE A 404 10.63 15.92 -17.10
C ILE A 404 10.34 14.89 -18.21
N ASP A 405 9.44 13.93 -17.97
CA ASP A 405 9.04 12.93 -18.95
C ASP A 405 8.29 13.55 -20.14
N SER A 406 7.60 14.66 -19.94
CA SER A 406 6.75 15.31 -20.94
C SER A 406 6.81 16.83 -20.80
N PRO A 407 7.92 17.47 -21.21
CA PRO A 407 8.09 18.91 -21.12
C PRO A 407 7.05 19.68 -21.95
N LEU A 408 6.68 20.87 -21.47
CA LEU A 408 5.73 21.74 -22.17
C LEU A 408 6.32 22.33 -23.44
N LEU A 409 5.48 22.50 -24.47
CA LEU A 409 5.78 23.25 -25.70
C LEU A 409 5.13 24.64 -25.70
N ASN A 410 4.06 24.84 -24.92
CA ASN A 410 3.35 26.11 -24.85
C ASN A 410 4.18 27.14 -24.09
N VAL A 411 4.64 28.17 -24.82
CA VAL A 411 5.52 29.21 -24.29
C VAL A 411 4.87 30.00 -23.15
N ASN A 412 3.57 30.31 -23.22
CA ASN A 412 2.87 31.03 -22.18
C ASN A 412 2.83 30.23 -20.86
N GLU A 413 2.54 28.94 -20.94
CA GLU A 413 2.55 28.07 -19.76
C GLU A 413 3.95 27.90 -19.17
N ILE A 414 4.99 27.90 -20.00
CA ILE A 414 6.38 27.91 -19.54
C ILE A 414 6.68 29.20 -18.78
N TYR A 415 6.30 30.37 -19.32
CA TYR A 415 6.48 31.65 -18.65
C TYR A 415 5.72 31.74 -17.33
N LYS A 416 4.47 31.26 -17.27
CA LYS A 416 3.70 31.21 -16.02
C LYS A 416 4.41 30.40 -14.94
N ARG A 417 5.02 29.23 -15.29
CA ARG A 417 5.83 28.45 -14.36
C ARG A 417 7.11 29.18 -13.93
N GLN A 418 7.80 29.81 -14.87
CA GLN A 418 8.99 30.62 -14.57
C GLN A 418 8.66 31.81 -13.64
N ASN A 419 7.46 32.39 -13.75
CA ASN A 419 7.02 33.48 -12.89
C ASN A 419 6.88 33.03 -11.42
N ILE A 420 6.39 31.80 -11.15
CA ILE A 420 6.37 31.24 -9.79
C ILE A 420 7.79 31.09 -9.25
N ILE A 421 8.71 30.57 -10.07
CA ILE A 421 10.12 30.45 -9.67
C ILE A 421 10.71 31.85 -9.36
N THR A 422 10.40 32.85 -10.19
CA THR A 422 10.85 34.23 -9.96
C THR A 422 10.34 34.80 -8.61
N ASN A 423 9.04 34.61 -8.29
CA ASN A 423 8.49 35.02 -6.99
C ASN A 423 9.25 34.40 -5.80
N PHE A 424 9.60 33.12 -5.89
CA PHE A 424 10.39 32.41 -4.86
C PHE A 424 11.84 32.89 -4.80
N LEU A 425 12.46 33.27 -5.94
CA LEU A 425 13.82 33.80 -5.99
C LEU A 425 13.90 35.19 -5.36
N GLU A 426 12.90 36.07 -5.62
CA GLU A 426 12.84 37.43 -5.12
C GLU A 426 12.57 37.51 -3.61
N SER A 427 11.86 36.55 -3.04
CA SER A 427 11.47 36.57 -1.63
C SER A 427 11.91 35.33 -0.85
N LYS A 428 13.00 35.49 -0.06
CA LYS A 428 13.47 34.45 0.87
C LYS A 428 12.37 34.04 1.86
N LYS A 429 11.57 35.03 2.34
CA LYS A 429 10.49 34.76 3.30
C LYS A 429 9.43 33.84 2.71
N LEU A 430 8.91 34.16 1.52
CA LEU A 430 7.91 33.30 0.83
C LEU A 430 8.45 31.91 0.62
N ARG A 431 9.68 31.77 0.17
CA ARG A 431 10.32 30.46 -0.03
C ARG A 431 10.41 29.68 1.27
N THR A 432 10.90 30.26 2.36
CA THR A 432 11.05 29.57 3.65
C THR A 432 9.69 29.20 4.26
N ASP A 433 8.72 30.12 4.20
CA ASP A 433 7.36 29.84 4.73
C ASP A 433 6.70 28.69 3.97
N THR A 434 6.80 28.65 2.63
CA THR A 434 6.29 27.56 1.80
C THR A 434 7.01 26.23 2.09
N GLN A 435 8.34 26.24 2.24
CA GLN A 435 9.12 25.06 2.63
C GLN A 435 8.62 24.45 3.93
N ASN A 436 8.41 25.27 4.95
CA ASN A 436 7.97 24.79 6.26
C ASN A 436 6.57 24.19 6.22
N LEU A 437 5.65 24.77 5.42
CA LEU A 437 4.32 24.24 5.24
C LEU A 437 4.34 22.89 4.51
N LEU A 438 5.12 22.79 3.43
CA LEU A 438 5.17 21.57 2.61
C LEU A 438 5.87 20.41 3.32
N ARG A 439 6.91 20.67 4.14
CA ARG A 439 7.57 19.63 4.97
C ARG A 439 6.61 18.92 5.91
N ALA A 440 5.63 19.64 6.43
CA ALA A 440 4.65 19.10 7.36
C ALA A 440 3.40 18.55 6.64
N MET A 441 3.37 18.53 5.30
CA MET A 441 2.23 18.10 4.52
C MET A 441 2.34 16.61 4.18
N GLY A 442 1.29 15.85 4.49
CA GLY A 442 1.16 14.45 4.11
C GLY A 442 0.94 14.27 2.59
N ASP A 443 1.02 13.03 2.13
CA ASP A 443 0.72 12.67 0.74
C ASP A 443 -0.80 12.62 0.50
N LEU A 444 -1.42 13.79 0.32
CA LEU A 444 -2.87 13.93 0.17
C LEU A 444 -3.43 13.15 -1.03
N GLU A 445 -2.67 12.97 -2.12
CA GLU A 445 -3.11 12.18 -3.27
C GLU A 445 -3.34 10.73 -2.87
N ARG A 446 -2.36 10.09 -2.22
CA ARG A 446 -2.41 8.69 -1.81
C ARG A 446 -3.32 8.46 -0.60
N LEU A 447 -3.34 9.40 0.35
CA LEU A 447 -4.24 9.35 1.50
C LEU A 447 -5.72 9.34 1.05
N ALA A 448 -6.08 10.24 0.12
CA ALA A 448 -7.44 10.27 -0.47
C ALA A 448 -7.75 8.99 -1.26
N GLY A 449 -6.76 8.44 -1.98
CA GLY A 449 -6.89 7.15 -2.68
C GLY A 449 -7.21 6.00 -1.72
N ARG A 450 -6.49 5.90 -0.60
CA ARG A 450 -6.75 4.89 0.44
C ARG A 450 -8.13 5.07 1.09
N ALA A 451 -8.55 6.29 1.34
CA ALA A 451 -9.88 6.56 1.89
C ALA A 451 -10.99 6.08 0.95
N CYS A 452 -10.88 6.40 -0.33
CA CYS A 452 -11.84 5.99 -1.36
C CYS A 452 -11.89 4.47 -1.54
N ALA A 453 -10.73 3.79 -1.48
CA ALA A 453 -10.64 2.33 -1.57
C ALA A 453 -11.01 1.60 -0.26
N GLY A 454 -11.37 2.32 0.81
CA GLY A 454 -11.73 1.72 2.10
C GLY A 454 -10.56 1.23 2.95
N HIS A 455 -9.33 1.55 2.56
CA HIS A 455 -8.09 1.09 3.22
C HIS A 455 -7.46 2.14 4.14
N ALA A 456 -8.03 3.36 4.21
CA ALA A 456 -7.51 4.39 5.12
C ALA A 456 -7.66 3.97 6.59
N SER A 457 -6.61 4.21 7.36
CA SER A 457 -6.62 4.10 8.82
C SER A 457 -7.06 5.42 9.47
N PRO A 458 -7.41 5.43 10.78
CA PRO A 458 -7.69 6.67 11.49
C PRO A 458 -6.55 7.70 11.41
N ARG A 459 -5.30 7.26 11.42
CA ARG A 459 -4.12 8.12 11.25
C ARG A 459 -4.04 8.75 9.87
N ASP A 460 -4.47 8.04 8.83
CA ASP A 460 -4.52 8.58 7.47
C ASP A 460 -5.54 9.72 7.38
N LEU A 461 -6.71 9.58 8.03
CA LEU A 461 -7.71 10.64 8.06
C LEU A 461 -7.21 11.88 8.81
N ILE A 462 -6.50 11.71 9.92
CA ILE A 462 -5.88 12.82 10.65
C ILE A 462 -4.83 13.51 9.77
N ALA A 463 -3.98 12.77 9.08
CA ALA A 463 -3.00 13.34 8.17
C ALA A 463 -3.65 14.13 7.02
N ILE A 464 -4.83 13.70 6.52
CA ILE A 464 -5.65 14.49 5.59
C ILE A 464 -6.09 15.80 6.25
N ALA A 465 -6.69 15.74 7.44
CA ALA A 465 -7.18 16.92 8.15
C ALA A 465 -6.05 17.94 8.42
N GLU A 466 -4.90 17.46 8.90
CA GLU A 466 -3.72 18.31 9.11
C GLU A 466 -3.22 18.98 7.82
N GLY A 467 -3.25 18.25 6.71
CA GLY A 467 -2.90 18.80 5.40
C GLY A 467 -3.88 19.89 4.95
N LEU A 468 -5.18 19.64 5.06
CA LEU A 468 -6.24 20.55 4.69
C LEU A 468 -6.23 21.83 5.54
N LYS A 469 -5.98 21.76 6.84
CA LYS A 469 -5.85 22.92 7.75
C LYS A 469 -4.72 23.87 7.37
N LYS A 470 -3.75 23.46 6.54
CA LYS A 470 -2.66 24.32 6.05
C LYS A 470 -3.04 25.13 4.81
N LEU A 471 -4.15 24.79 4.14
CA LEU A 471 -4.58 25.45 2.90
C LEU A 471 -4.79 26.96 3.04
N PRO A 472 -5.42 27.52 4.10
CA PRO A 472 -5.59 28.96 4.24
C PRO A 472 -4.25 29.72 4.24
N ARG A 473 -3.21 29.11 4.83
CA ARG A 473 -1.87 29.70 4.85
C ARG A 473 -1.19 29.61 3.49
N LEU A 474 -1.39 28.53 2.73
CA LEU A 474 -0.93 28.44 1.33
C LEU A 474 -1.61 29.48 0.45
N LYS A 475 -2.93 29.69 0.61
CA LYS A 475 -3.68 30.76 -0.06
C LYS A 475 -3.02 32.11 0.18
N SER A 476 -2.78 32.48 1.44
CA SER A 476 -2.14 33.75 1.78
C SER A 476 -0.75 33.92 1.14
N ILE A 477 0.01 32.84 0.94
CA ILE A 477 1.31 32.89 0.25
C ILE A 477 1.11 33.13 -1.24
N ILE A 478 0.17 32.44 -1.90
CA ILE A 478 -0.09 32.59 -3.34
C ILE A 478 -0.62 33.99 -3.66
N GLU A 479 -1.43 34.59 -2.80
CA GLU A 479 -1.95 35.96 -2.95
C GLU A 479 -0.83 37.04 -2.95
N LEU A 480 0.35 36.73 -2.39
CA LEU A 480 1.51 37.60 -2.41
C LEU A 480 2.34 37.51 -3.69
N PHE A 481 2.04 36.59 -4.59
CA PHE A 481 2.73 36.45 -5.87
C PHE A 481 2.36 37.60 -6.82
N LYS A 482 3.36 38.16 -7.52
CA LYS A 482 3.23 39.42 -8.27
C LYS A 482 2.95 39.22 -9.76
N TYR A 483 3.27 38.06 -10.32
CA TYR A 483 3.25 37.86 -11.78
C TYR A 483 2.07 37.00 -12.22
N ASP A 484 1.84 36.93 -13.53
CA ASP A 484 0.85 36.02 -14.10
C ASP A 484 1.17 34.54 -13.77
N LEU A 485 0.17 33.81 -13.27
CA LEU A 485 0.32 32.48 -12.68
C LEU A 485 -0.42 31.43 -13.53
N PRO A 486 -0.01 30.16 -13.46
CA PRO A 486 -0.74 29.07 -14.05
C PRO A 486 -2.16 28.93 -13.47
N ASP A 487 -3.12 28.52 -14.29
CA ASP A 487 -4.55 28.43 -13.94
C ASP A 487 -4.81 27.51 -12.72
N TRP A 488 -3.98 26.48 -12.51
CA TRP A 488 -4.12 25.62 -11.34
C TRP A 488 -3.89 26.31 -9.99
N THR A 489 -3.25 27.50 -9.97
CA THR A 489 -3.10 28.29 -8.76
C THR A 489 -4.43 28.84 -8.24
N ASP A 490 -5.43 28.98 -9.10
CA ASP A 490 -6.76 29.46 -8.72
C ASP A 490 -7.46 28.51 -7.77
N GLN A 491 -7.15 27.21 -7.81
CA GLN A 491 -7.66 26.23 -6.83
C GLN A 491 -7.07 26.48 -5.42
N LEU A 492 -5.86 27.01 -5.33
CA LEU A 492 -5.23 27.37 -4.06
C LEU A 492 -5.71 28.73 -3.54
N LYS A 493 -6.15 29.64 -4.42
CA LYS A 493 -6.76 30.92 -4.06
C LYS A 493 -8.23 30.75 -3.63
N ASN A 494 -8.97 29.88 -4.33
CA ASN A 494 -10.38 29.63 -4.11
C ASN A 494 -10.58 28.25 -3.46
N ILE A 495 -10.20 28.15 -2.18
CA ILE A 495 -10.33 26.90 -1.41
C ILE A 495 -11.81 26.60 -1.18
N ASP A 496 -12.25 25.38 -1.46
CA ASP A 496 -13.58 24.90 -1.14
C ASP A 496 -13.74 24.85 0.40
N GLU A 497 -14.70 25.62 0.92
CA GLU A 497 -15.01 25.66 2.35
C GLU A 497 -15.34 24.26 2.90
N GLY A 498 -15.99 23.41 2.08
CA GLY A 498 -16.31 22.04 2.45
C GLY A 498 -15.08 21.15 2.71
N LEU A 499 -13.87 21.53 2.26
CA LEU A 499 -12.63 20.84 2.63
C LEU A 499 -12.14 21.27 4.04
N LEU A 500 -12.36 22.52 4.41
CA LEU A 500 -12.00 22.99 5.75
C LEU A 500 -12.96 22.44 6.80
N GLU A 501 -14.27 22.42 6.50
CA GLU A 501 -15.27 21.78 7.33
C GLU A 501 -15.00 20.27 7.52
N LEU A 502 -14.55 19.60 6.45
CA LEU A 502 -14.13 18.21 6.53
C LEU A 502 -12.96 18.03 7.51
N ALA A 503 -11.95 18.91 7.43
CA ALA A 503 -10.79 18.85 8.32
C ALA A 503 -11.19 19.05 9.79
N ASP A 504 -12.12 19.97 10.06
CA ASP A 504 -12.64 20.20 11.41
C ASP A 504 -13.50 19.02 11.89
N THR A 505 -14.32 18.44 11.02
CA THR A 505 -15.13 17.26 11.32
C THR A 505 -14.25 16.06 11.70
N ILE A 506 -13.17 15.81 10.94
CA ILE A 506 -12.21 14.74 11.24
C ILE A 506 -11.57 14.99 12.61
N SER A 507 -11.07 16.21 12.85
CA SER A 507 -10.39 16.56 14.09
C SER A 507 -11.31 16.58 15.30
N PHE A 508 -12.59 16.86 15.12
CA PHE A 508 -13.60 16.79 16.18
C PHE A 508 -13.90 15.34 16.56
N LYS A 509 -13.99 14.43 15.58
CA LYS A 509 -14.39 13.05 15.81
C LYS A 509 -13.25 12.13 16.23
N LEU A 510 -12.04 12.31 15.67
CA LEU A 510 -10.88 11.43 15.92
C LEU A 510 -9.92 12.05 16.92
N VAL A 511 -9.39 11.21 17.82
CA VAL A 511 -8.29 11.60 18.74
C VAL A 511 -7.01 11.88 17.94
N GLU A 512 -6.16 12.79 18.41
CA GLU A 512 -4.91 13.18 17.72
C GLU A 512 -3.96 12.00 17.46
N ASN A 513 -3.88 11.05 18.39
CA ASN A 513 -2.99 9.88 18.30
C ASN A 513 -3.78 8.58 18.42
N PRO A 514 -4.52 8.15 17.36
CA PRO A 514 -5.31 6.93 17.42
C PRO A 514 -4.42 5.69 17.47
N PRO A 515 -4.91 4.58 18.07
CA PRO A 515 -4.18 3.32 18.12
C PRO A 515 -3.86 2.80 16.71
N LEU A 516 -2.80 1.99 16.61
CA LEU A 516 -2.43 1.34 15.34
C LEU A 516 -3.47 0.31 14.90
N ASN A 517 -4.02 -0.40 15.87
CA ASN A 517 -4.99 -1.46 15.63
C ASN A 517 -6.41 -0.93 15.90
N ILE A 518 -7.19 -0.81 14.86
CA ILE A 518 -8.60 -0.33 14.92
C ILE A 518 -9.44 -1.16 15.91
N SER A 519 -9.14 -2.45 16.08
CA SER A 519 -9.90 -3.34 16.98
C SER A 519 -9.67 -3.06 18.47
N GLU A 520 -8.66 -2.26 18.83
CA GLU A 520 -8.38 -1.92 20.24
C GLU A 520 -9.37 -0.88 20.81
N GLY A 521 -10.02 -0.11 19.93
CA GLY A 521 -10.87 1.02 20.33
C GLY A 521 -10.06 2.24 20.78
N GLY A 522 -10.74 3.29 21.26
CA GLY A 522 -10.11 4.52 21.73
C GLY A 522 -9.68 5.48 20.61
N MET A 523 -10.30 5.40 19.43
CA MET A 523 -10.01 6.28 18.30
C MET A 523 -10.97 7.46 18.17
N ILE A 524 -12.14 7.42 18.81
CA ILE A 524 -13.17 8.47 18.74
C ILE A 524 -13.11 9.30 20.01
N HIS A 525 -13.24 10.63 19.89
CA HIS A 525 -13.36 11.52 21.05
C HIS A 525 -14.62 11.27 21.87
N ASP A 526 -14.57 11.60 23.15
CA ASP A 526 -15.75 11.64 24.01
C ASP A 526 -16.67 12.80 23.57
N GLY A 527 -17.99 12.61 23.71
CA GLY A 527 -18.98 13.59 23.30
C GLY A 527 -19.37 13.55 21.82
N VAL A 528 -18.80 12.63 21.02
CA VAL A 528 -19.13 12.45 19.61
C VAL A 528 -20.42 11.64 19.41
N ASP A 529 -20.64 10.62 20.24
CA ASP A 529 -21.82 9.75 20.15
C ASP A 529 -22.28 9.32 21.55
N ASN A 530 -23.53 9.65 21.90
CA ASN A 530 -24.09 9.38 23.21
C ASN A 530 -24.15 7.87 23.56
N ILE A 531 -24.30 6.99 22.56
CA ILE A 531 -24.34 5.54 22.79
C ILE A 531 -22.93 5.05 23.12
N LEU A 532 -21.92 5.54 22.42
CA LEU A 532 -20.55 5.21 22.70
C LEU A 532 -20.12 5.69 24.09
N ASP A 533 -20.47 6.93 24.46
CA ASP A 533 -20.16 7.50 25.76
C ASP A 533 -20.86 6.72 26.88
N GLY A 534 -22.12 6.32 26.68
CA GLY A 534 -22.83 5.45 27.63
C GLY A 534 -22.17 4.08 27.80
N LEU A 535 -21.61 3.49 26.71
CA LEU A 535 -20.87 2.22 26.78
C LEU A 535 -19.51 2.39 27.49
N ARG A 536 -18.82 3.52 27.30
CA ARG A 536 -17.58 3.85 28.01
C ARG A 536 -17.82 4.05 29.52
N ASN A 537 -18.83 4.81 29.90
CA ASN A 537 -19.21 4.99 31.29
C ASN A 537 -19.51 3.64 31.98
N LEU A 538 -20.24 2.74 31.31
CA LEU A 538 -20.44 1.38 31.79
C LEU A 538 -19.14 0.58 31.94
N MET A 539 -18.15 0.78 31.05
CA MET A 539 -16.85 0.13 31.19
C MET A 539 -16.06 0.66 32.39
N ASP A 540 -16.14 1.97 32.65
CA ASP A 540 -15.52 2.59 33.81
C ASP A 540 -16.17 2.12 35.12
N ASP A 541 -17.50 2.01 35.17
CA ASP A 541 -18.24 1.43 36.30
C ASP A 541 -17.80 -0.01 36.59
N TYR A 542 -17.61 -0.83 35.55
CA TYR A 542 -17.10 -2.19 35.71
C TYR A 542 -15.65 -2.24 36.14
N SER A 543 -14.82 -1.31 35.69
CA SER A 543 -13.40 -1.19 36.09
C SER A 543 -13.33 -0.80 37.59
N GLU A 544 -14.16 0.12 38.00
CA GLU A 544 -14.28 0.49 39.43
C GLU A 544 -14.79 -0.69 40.28
N TRP A 545 -15.77 -1.43 39.77
CA TRP A 545 -16.25 -2.64 40.43
C TRP A 545 -15.14 -3.71 40.54
N LEU A 546 -14.34 -3.94 39.53
CA LEU A 546 -13.18 -4.87 39.56
C LEU A 546 -12.18 -4.46 40.64
N ASN A 547 -11.88 -3.16 40.77
CA ASN A 547 -11.01 -2.64 41.83
C ASN A 547 -11.57 -2.84 43.21
N LYS A 548 -12.90 -2.67 43.41
CA LYS A 548 -13.61 -2.95 44.66
C LYS A 548 -13.56 -4.44 44.98
N GLU A 549 -13.80 -5.31 44.01
CA GLU A 549 -13.73 -6.76 44.18
C GLU A 549 -12.31 -7.24 44.50
N GLU A 550 -11.29 -6.69 43.82
CA GLU A 550 -9.87 -6.94 44.13
C GLU A 550 -9.57 -6.58 45.60
N SER A 551 -10.06 -5.43 46.06
CA SER A 551 -9.86 -4.96 47.43
C SER A 551 -10.60 -5.84 48.47
N LYS A 552 -11.79 -6.33 48.14
CA LYS A 552 -12.57 -7.27 48.91
C LYS A 552 -11.88 -8.62 49.07
N GLU A 553 -11.47 -9.22 47.93
CA GLU A 553 -10.79 -10.49 47.92
C GLU A 553 -9.39 -10.42 48.57
N ARG A 554 -8.72 -9.28 48.50
CA ARG A 554 -7.45 -9.02 49.22
C ARG A 554 -7.63 -9.02 50.74
N LYS A 555 -8.74 -8.47 51.22
CA LYS A 555 -9.07 -8.49 52.65
C LYS A 555 -9.46 -9.89 53.11
N ILE A 556 -10.24 -10.64 52.35
CA ILE A 556 -10.71 -11.99 52.72
C ILE A 556 -9.53 -12.96 52.73
N SER A 557 -8.68 -12.95 51.71
CA SER A 557 -7.55 -13.87 51.58
C SER A 557 -6.31 -13.48 52.41
N LYS A 558 -6.26 -12.23 52.92
CA LYS A 558 -5.09 -11.64 53.60
C LYS A 558 -3.81 -11.63 52.72
N ILE A 559 -3.98 -11.67 51.40
CA ILE A 559 -2.86 -11.64 50.41
C ILE A 559 -2.68 -10.19 49.96
N SER A 560 -1.69 -9.47 50.44
CA SER A 560 -1.47 -8.04 50.22
C SER A 560 -1.21 -7.68 48.73
N ASN A 561 -0.58 -8.57 48.00
CA ASN A 561 -0.22 -8.38 46.56
C ASN A 561 -1.14 -9.11 45.58
N LEU A 562 -2.38 -9.46 46.01
CA LEU A 562 -3.38 -10.01 45.12
C LEU A 562 -3.76 -8.98 44.04
N LYS A 563 -3.85 -9.43 42.77
CA LYS A 563 -4.33 -8.64 41.64
C LYS A 563 -5.29 -9.44 40.79
N ILE A 564 -6.35 -8.78 40.36
CA ILE A 564 -7.22 -9.30 39.31
C ILE A 564 -6.61 -8.87 37.96
N GLN A 565 -6.24 -9.84 37.14
CA GLN A 565 -5.59 -9.62 35.83
C GLN A 565 -6.48 -10.14 34.71
N PHE A 566 -6.24 -9.65 33.51
CA PHE A 566 -6.91 -10.08 32.29
C PHE A 566 -5.94 -10.83 31.38
N HIS A 567 -6.38 -11.94 30.81
CA HIS A 567 -5.66 -12.67 29.78
C HIS A 567 -6.58 -13.00 28.61
N LYS A 568 -6.13 -12.77 27.38
CA LYS A 568 -6.92 -12.90 26.16
C LYS A 568 -7.65 -14.25 26.02
N ASN A 569 -6.99 -15.36 26.43
CA ASN A 569 -7.55 -16.72 26.30
C ASN A 569 -8.32 -17.19 27.54
N PHE A 570 -8.08 -16.60 28.71
CA PHE A 570 -8.64 -17.08 29.99
C PHE A 570 -9.56 -16.06 30.68
N GLY A 571 -9.69 -14.85 30.12
CA GLY A 571 -10.48 -13.79 30.72
C GLY A 571 -9.88 -13.19 31.99
N TYR A 572 -10.73 -12.75 32.92
CA TYR A 572 -10.30 -12.21 34.22
C TYR A 572 -9.95 -13.32 35.19
N TYR A 573 -8.86 -13.17 35.92
CA TYR A 573 -8.40 -14.12 36.91
C TYR A 573 -7.65 -13.44 38.07
N ILE A 574 -7.69 -14.09 39.23
CA ILE A 574 -6.89 -13.73 40.40
C ILE A 574 -5.58 -14.53 40.32
N SER A 575 -4.44 -13.84 40.28
CA SER A 575 -3.12 -14.47 40.29
C SER A 575 -2.53 -14.43 41.68
N ILE A 576 -2.08 -15.60 42.19
CA ILE A 576 -1.37 -15.72 43.47
C ILE A 576 -0.13 -16.61 43.31
N ASN A 577 0.91 -16.29 44.05
CA ASN A 577 2.13 -17.11 44.10
C ASN A 577 1.86 -18.46 44.75
N LYS A 578 2.50 -19.54 44.31
CA LYS A 578 2.38 -20.88 44.87
C LYS A 578 2.61 -20.95 46.36
N SER A 579 3.50 -20.12 46.92
CA SER A 579 3.74 -20.01 48.36
C SER A 579 2.55 -19.58 49.19
N LYS A 580 1.53 -18.99 48.58
CA LYS A 580 0.33 -18.44 49.26
C LYS A 580 -0.94 -19.20 48.91
N VAL A 581 -0.85 -20.34 48.23
CA VAL A 581 -2.02 -21.17 47.83
C VAL A 581 -2.86 -21.62 49.03
N ASN A 582 -2.22 -21.88 50.18
CA ASN A 582 -2.92 -22.23 51.42
C ASN A 582 -3.82 -21.12 51.99
N LEU A 583 -3.64 -19.89 51.50
CA LEU A 583 -4.47 -18.75 51.90
C LEU A 583 -5.65 -18.53 50.92
N ALA A 584 -5.78 -19.34 49.88
CA ALA A 584 -6.84 -19.22 48.89
C ALA A 584 -8.18 -19.60 49.54
N PRO A 585 -9.18 -18.70 49.53
CA PRO A 585 -10.54 -18.97 50.05
C PRO A 585 -11.20 -20.11 49.30
N GLN A 586 -12.09 -20.86 49.97
CA GLN A 586 -12.81 -22.01 49.37
C GLN A 586 -13.75 -21.62 48.21
N HIS A 587 -14.20 -20.38 48.14
CA HIS A 587 -15.09 -19.90 47.07
C HIS A 587 -14.34 -19.58 45.75
N TRP A 588 -13.01 -19.61 45.76
CA TRP A 588 -12.24 -19.46 44.54
C TRP A 588 -12.20 -20.77 43.72
N ILE A 589 -12.51 -20.65 42.44
CA ILE A 589 -12.47 -21.75 41.48
C ILE A 589 -11.12 -21.74 40.81
N LYS A 590 -10.35 -22.80 40.93
CA LYS A 590 -9.03 -22.94 40.30
C LYS A 590 -9.21 -23.06 38.79
N ARG A 591 -8.47 -22.25 38.02
CA ARG A 591 -8.49 -22.22 36.55
C ARG A 591 -7.23 -22.86 35.94
N GLN A 592 -6.06 -22.50 36.44
CA GLN A 592 -4.78 -22.92 35.87
C GLN A 592 -3.66 -22.91 36.94
N THR A 593 -2.73 -23.89 36.82
CA THR A 593 -1.48 -23.92 37.60
C THR A 593 -0.33 -23.67 36.65
N LEU A 594 0.48 -22.66 36.94
CA LEU A 594 1.72 -22.35 36.27
C LEU A 594 2.92 -22.71 37.16
N THR A 595 4.13 -22.54 36.65
CA THR A 595 5.35 -22.92 37.37
C THR A 595 5.50 -22.19 38.72
N ASN A 596 5.20 -20.88 38.77
CA ASN A 596 5.38 -20.01 39.93
C ASN A 596 4.08 -19.41 40.50
N GLU A 597 2.96 -19.51 39.82
CA GLU A 597 1.70 -18.93 40.20
C GLU A 597 0.50 -19.88 39.99
N GLU A 598 -0.58 -19.65 40.71
CA GLU A 598 -1.88 -20.26 40.47
C GLU A 598 -2.91 -19.22 40.15
N ARG A 599 -3.82 -19.56 39.21
CA ARG A 599 -4.87 -18.69 38.70
C ARG A 599 -6.24 -19.18 39.16
N TYR A 600 -6.99 -18.27 39.74
CA TYR A 600 -8.32 -18.53 40.27
C TYR A 600 -9.34 -17.57 39.69
N ILE A 601 -10.61 -17.91 39.78
CA ILE A 601 -11.74 -17.04 39.45
C ILE A 601 -12.84 -17.14 40.53
N THR A 602 -13.55 -16.04 40.79
CA THR A 602 -14.73 -16.08 41.63
C THR A 602 -15.98 -16.20 40.77
N SER A 603 -17.11 -16.70 41.35
CA SER A 603 -18.40 -16.76 40.70
C SER A 603 -18.88 -15.38 40.25
N GLU A 604 -18.60 -14.35 41.04
CA GLU A 604 -18.97 -12.97 40.75
C GLU A 604 -18.20 -12.41 39.54
N ILE A 605 -16.89 -12.62 39.47
CA ILE A 605 -16.05 -12.25 38.31
C ILE A 605 -16.55 -12.96 37.07
N LYS A 606 -16.82 -14.28 37.14
CA LYS A 606 -17.28 -15.08 36.01
C LYS A 606 -18.62 -14.59 35.46
N ASN A 607 -19.57 -14.25 36.33
CA ASN A 607 -20.90 -13.76 35.95
C ASN A 607 -20.85 -12.38 35.28
N LYS A 608 -19.94 -11.50 35.69
CA LYS A 608 -19.77 -10.16 35.09
C LYS A 608 -18.85 -10.15 33.87
N GLU A 609 -17.96 -11.09 33.75
CA GLU A 609 -17.03 -11.21 32.64
C GLU A 609 -17.72 -11.12 31.27
N ASN A 610 -18.77 -11.90 31.06
CA ASN A 610 -19.53 -11.91 29.81
C ASN A 610 -20.13 -10.54 29.48
N LYS A 611 -20.62 -9.82 30.51
CA LYS A 611 -21.18 -8.46 30.34
C LYS A 611 -20.09 -7.46 29.95
N ILE A 612 -18.91 -7.51 30.59
CA ILE A 612 -17.78 -6.65 30.27
C ILE A 612 -17.33 -6.88 28.82
N PHE A 613 -17.23 -8.14 28.39
CA PHE A 613 -16.89 -8.46 27.01
C PHE A 613 -17.93 -7.95 26.00
N GLN A 614 -19.22 -8.12 26.30
CA GLN A 614 -20.28 -7.64 25.44
C GLN A 614 -20.24 -6.11 25.28
N ILE A 615 -20.07 -5.38 26.40
CA ILE A 615 -19.97 -3.92 26.35
C ILE A 615 -18.74 -3.47 25.59
N LYS A 616 -17.58 -4.07 25.86
CA LYS A 616 -16.34 -3.77 25.14
C LYS A 616 -16.47 -4.05 23.65
N SER A 617 -17.05 -5.18 23.26
CA SER A 617 -17.28 -5.52 21.86
C SER A 617 -18.24 -4.54 21.19
N ARG A 618 -19.33 -4.14 21.88
CA ARG A 618 -20.28 -3.15 21.37
C ARG A 618 -19.65 -1.77 21.22
N ALA A 619 -18.84 -1.33 22.19
CA ALA A 619 -18.11 -0.07 22.11
C ALA A 619 -17.15 -0.05 20.92
N SER A 620 -16.31 -1.10 20.78
CA SER A 620 -15.39 -1.20 19.62
C SER A 620 -16.14 -1.27 18.27
N SER A 621 -17.28 -1.95 18.21
CA SER A 621 -18.11 -2.00 17.01
C SER A 621 -18.71 -0.64 16.67
N LYS A 622 -19.17 0.12 17.68
CA LYS A 622 -19.72 1.47 17.48
C LYS A 622 -18.66 2.47 17.06
N GLU A 623 -17.46 2.42 17.66
CA GLU A 623 -16.33 3.23 17.21
C GLU A 623 -15.96 2.93 15.76
N TYR A 624 -15.95 1.66 15.36
CA TYR A 624 -15.68 1.26 13.98
C TYR A 624 -16.76 1.76 13.00
N GLU A 625 -18.03 1.73 13.40
CA GLU A 625 -19.14 2.28 12.60
C GLU A 625 -18.93 3.78 12.34
N ILE A 626 -18.70 4.57 13.40
CA ILE A 626 -18.45 6.02 13.30
C ILE A 626 -17.23 6.31 12.44
N PHE A 627 -16.18 5.52 12.58
CA PHE A 627 -14.99 5.64 11.74
C PHE A 627 -15.28 5.34 10.26
N CYS A 628 -16.06 4.29 9.95
CA CYS A 628 -16.44 3.96 8.59
C CYS A 628 -17.30 5.08 7.95
N GLU A 629 -18.24 5.66 8.69
CA GLU A 629 -19.02 6.81 8.25
C GLU A 629 -18.09 7.99 7.89
N LEU A 630 -17.15 8.32 8.78
CA LEU A 630 -16.20 9.41 8.56
C LEU A 630 -15.31 9.14 7.34
N ARG A 631 -14.83 7.91 7.16
CA ARG A 631 -14.06 7.50 5.99
C ARG A 631 -14.86 7.65 4.69
N ASN A 632 -16.16 7.33 4.71
CA ASN A 632 -17.04 7.49 3.55
C ASN A 632 -17.23 8.96 3.19
N ILE A 633 -17.37 9.86 4.17
CA ILE A 633 -17.44 11.31 3.95
C ILE A 633 -16.14 11.81 3.25
N VAL A 634 -14.98 11.33 3.70
CA VAL A 634 -13.69 11.64 3.04
C VAL A 634 -13.64 11.08 1.62
N ALA A 635 -14.16 9.85 1.41
CA ALA A 635 -14.19 9.20 0.10
C ALA A 635 -15.03 10.01 -0.92
N GLU A 636 -16.16 10.59 -0.51
CA GLU A 636 -16.98 11.47 -1.36
C GLU A 636 -16.24 12.74 -1.81
N LYS A 637 -15.34 13.27 -0.98
CA LYS A 637 -14.53 14.46 -1.25
C LYS A 637 -13.18 14.15 -1.94
N THR A 638 -12.92 12.90 -2.30
CA THR A 638 -11.63 12.47 -2.88
C THR A 638 -11.22 13.28 -4.10
N LYS A 639 -12.16 13.58 -5.01
CA LYS A 639 -11.86 14.37 -6.23
C LYS A 639 -11.37 15.78 -5.90
N GLN A 640 -12.00 16.46 -4.93
CA GLN A 640 -11.62 17.82 -4.49
C GLN A 640 -10.24 17.76 -3.79
N ILE A 641 -10.02 16.79 -2.90
CA ILE A 641 -8.73 16.62 -2.22
C ILE A 641 -7.61 16.37 -3.22
N ARG A 642 -7.81 15.51 -4.21
CA ARG A 642 -6.81 15.24 -5.26
C ARG A 642 -6.54 16.44 -6.15
N SER A 643 -7.58 17.21 -6.50
CA SER A 643 -7.43 18.42 -7.31
C SER A 643 -6.52 19.43 -6.62
N ILE A 644 -6.76 19.70 -5.34
CA ILE A 644 -5.90 20.63 -4.57
C ILE A 644 -4.51 20.05 -4.33
N ALA A 645 -4.39 18.73 -4.11
CA ALA A 645 -3.11 18.06 -3.96
C ALA A 645 -2.23 18.16 -5.21
N LYS A 646 -2.81 18.09 -6.42
CA LYS A 646 -2.10 18.33 -7.69
C LYS A 646 -1.55 19.76 -7.79
N SER A 647 -2.32 20.74 -7.34
CA SER A 647 -1.88 22.13 -7.31
C SER A 647 -0.73 22.34 -6.31
N ILE A 648 -0.81 21.72 -5.13
CA ILE A 648 0.25 21.70 -4.13
C ILE A 648 1.52 21.02 -4.69
N ALA A 649 1.37 19.88 -5.36
CA ALA A 649 2.48 19.16 -5.99
C ALA A 649 3.19 19.99 -7.05
N SER A 650 2.42 20.76 -7.85
CA SER A 650 2.96 21.69 -8.84
C SER A 650 3.72 22.83 -8.20
N LEU A 651 3.19 23.40 -7.12
CA LEU A 651 3.85 24.46 -6.34
C LEU A 651 5.16 23.95 -5.73
N ASP A 652 5.18 22.76 -5.15
CA ASP A 652 6.35 22.12 -4.56
C ASP A 652 7.45 21.85 -5.60
N ALA A 653 7.08 21.34 -6.78
CA ALA A 653 8.02 21.12 -7.88
C ALA A 653 8.70 22.45 -8.29
N LEU A 654 7.94 23.55 -8.41
CA LEU A 654 8.48 24.86 -8.79
C LEU A 654 9.31 25.49 -7.67
N LEU A 655 8.92 25.29 -6.40
CA LEU A 655 9.72 25.65 -5.26
C LEU A 655 11.07 24.89 -5.27
N GLY A 656 11.05 23.58 -5.53
CA GLY A 656 12.27 22.78 -5.67
C GLY A 656 13.19 23.30 -6.76
N LEU A 657 12.64 23.63 -7.94
CA LEU A 657 13.39 24.23 -9.03
C LEU A 657 13.97 25.61 -8.69
N SER A 658 13.26 26.42 -7.89
CA SER A 658 13.79 27.71 -7.40
C SER A 658 15.02 27.53 -6.49
N ILE A 659 15.00 26.51 -5.65
CA ILE A 659 16.13 26.17 -4.77
C ILE A 659 17.31 25.69 -5.59
N THR A 660 17.09 24.78 -6.54
CA THR A 660 18.13 24.31 -7.45
C THR A 660 18.76 25.46 -8.24
N SER A 661 17.93 26.43 -8.68
CA SER A 661 18.40 27.61 -9.40
C SER A 661 19.30 28.50 -8.52
N LEU A 662 18.97 28.65 -7.22
CA LEU A 662 19.82 29.40 -6.28
C LEU A 662 21.13 28.67 -5.98
N GLU A 663 21.08 27.37 -5.74
CA GLU A 663 22.26 26.54 -5.41
C GLU A 663 23.29 26.55 -6.54
N ASN A 664 22.83 26.60 -7.80
CA ASN A 664 23.67 26.49 -8.98
C ASN A 664 23.81 27.79 -9.78
N ASN A 665 23.29 28.92 -9.27
CA ASN A 665 23.29 30.22 -9.95
C ASN A 665 22.71 30.16 -11.37
N PHE A 666 21.60 29.40 -11.56
CA PHE A 666 20.94 29.32 -12.86
C PHE A 666 20.23 30.64 -13.20
N ILE A 667 20.22 30.99 -14.48
CA ILE A 667 19.52 32.16 -15.02
C ILE A 667 18.19 31.73 -15.68
N LYS A 668 17.20 32.66 -15.68
CA LYS A 668 15.91 32.45 -16.36
C LYS A 668 16.14 32.43 -17.88
N PRO A 669 15.90 31.31 -18.59
CA PRO A 669 16.03 31.28 -20.03
C PRO A 669 14.87 32.02 -20.72
N SER A 670 15.15 32.69 -21.83
CA SER A 670 14.12 33.21 -22.75
C SER A 670 13.65 32.09 -23.67
N VAL A 671 12.33 31.92 -23.76
CA VAL A 671 11.71 30.91 -24.63
C VAL A 671 11.00 31.61 -25.77
N ILE A 672 11.36 31.27 -26.99
CA ILE A 672 10.82 31.89 -28.20
C ILE A 672 9.83 30.92 -28.87
N PRO A 673 8.63 31.40 -29.29
CA PRO A 673 7.72 30.56 -30.05
C PRO A 673 8.32 30.17 -31.40
N ILE A 674 8.09 28.92 -31.84
CA ILE A 674 8.48 28.45 -33.14
C ILE A 674 7.58 29.13 -34.19
N ASN A 675 8.14 30.06 -34.96
CA ASN A 675 7.42 30.66 -36.09
C ASN A 675 7.50 29.70 -37.28
N ASP A 676 6.38 29.60 -38.08
CA ASP A 676 6.29 28.74 -39.26
C ASP A 676 7.37 29.01 -40.33
N SER A 677 7.97 30.21 -40.30
CA SER A 677 9.10 30.56 -41.17
C SER A 677 10.41 29.84 -40.86
N MET A 678 10.60 29.33 -39.60
CA MET A 678 11.82 28.59 -39.23
C MET A 678 11.74 27.10 -39.57
N THR A 679 10.55 26.55 -39.78
CA THR A 679 10.37 25.15 -40.16
C THR A 679 10.63 24.89 -41.64
N LYS A 680 10.48 25.92 -42.52
CA LYS A 680 10.73 25.81 -43.95
C LYS A 680 12.24 25.77 -44.34
N ASN A 681 13.12 26.14 -43.46
CA ASN A 681 14.60 26.14 -43.72
C ASN A 681 15.35 24.94 -43.15
N ARG A 682 14.63 23.90 -42.69
CA ARG A 682 15.23 22.66 -42.12
C ARG A 682 14.88 21.40 -42.88
N ASN A 683 14.42 21.50 -44.12
CA ASN A 683 14.35 20.37 -45.07
C ASN A 683 15.56 20.33 -45.97
#